data_08c6742d1ca62eea3d14130fcc41e830
#
_entry.id   08c6742d1ca62eea3d14130fcc41e830
#
_cell.length_a   1.000
_cell.length_b   1.000
_cell.length_c   1.000
_cell.angle_alpha   90.00
_cell.angle_beta   90.00
_cell.angle_gamma   90.00
#
_symmetry.space_group_name_H-M   'P 1'
#
loop_
_entity.id
_entity.type
_entity.pdbx_description
1 polymer ?
#
loop_
_entity_poly.entity_id
_entity_poly.type
_entity_poly.pdbx_seq_one_letter_code
_entity_poly.pdbx_strand_id
1 'polypeptide(L)'
;MANKKKNNKSKINIYWFYASIVFFIISIGLLGGDNGIQNTQPTDISSFENYLRNGDVERVTIINQRYARVTLNENALEKDIHKRARSKNFLGQDNLAGPHYQFEIGTPELFETNLQQIKQTQDLDFSIEFMTMENRWLDVLLGFLPIIIIIGVWIFLMRRMSGGAGGAGGQIFNIGKSKAKLFDQNTLVKVTFKDVAGLEGAKEEVQEIVDFLKNPKKYTVLGGKIPKGALLVGAPGTGKTLLAKAVAGEAKVPFFSLSGSDFVEMFVGVGASRVRDLFKQAKDKSPSIIFIDEIDAIGRARGRSNITGSNDERENTLNQLLTEMDGFGTDTNVIVVAATNRADVLDKALMRAGRFDRQIFVDLPDLNERREIFQVHLKPLKKSRTLDIDFLAKQTPGFSGADIANVCNEAALIAARNNKKSVGKQDFLDAVDRIVGGLEKKNKIITKEEKNTIAFHEAGHATVSWLLEHAAPLVKVTIVPRGQSLGAAWYLPEERMIVRTEQMLDEMCATLGGRAAEKIMFNKISTGALSDLEKVTKQARAIVSVYGLNDKIGNITYYDSSGQTDYNFTKPYSEETAKKIDEEISLIIEKQYKRACDILKKNKSKLSELAKRLLEKEVIFKEDLVKILGERPFKKDEQDENKK
;
A
#
# COMPACT_ATOMS: atom_id res chain seq x y z
N MET A 1 -56.84 -16.19 6.20
CA MET A 1 -56.32 -17.47 6.75
C MET A 1 -55.56 -18.19 5.66
N ALA A 2 -54.25 -18.18 5.72
CA ALA A 2 -53.39 -18.95 4.83
C ALA A 2 -52.19 -19.46 5.66
N ASN A 3 -52.21 -20.76 5.88
CA ASN A 3 -51.27 -21.52 6.69
C ASN A 3 -49.86 -21.55 6.02
N LYS A 4 -48.88 -20.93 6.62
CA LYS A 4 -47.46 -21.11 6.26
C LYS A 4 -46.95 -22.42 6.85
N LYS A 5 -46.77 -23.45 6.02
CA LYS A 5 -46.00 -24.66 6.35
C LYS A 5 -44.55 -24.29 6.65
N LYS A 6 -44.14 -24.48 7.90
CA LYS A 6 -42.71 -24.47 8.30
C LYS A 6 -42.02 -25.71 7.72
N ASN A 7 -41.10 -25.52 6.77
CA ASN A 7 -40.17 -26.56 6.35
C ASN A 7 -39.12 -26.79 7.45
N ASN A 8 -39.33 -27.82 8.25
CA ASN A 8 -38.32 -28.34 9.17
C ASN A 8 -37.26 -29.11 8.35
N LYS A 9 -36.20 -28.46 7.94
CA LYS A 9 -34.96 -29.14 7.52
C LYS A 9 -34.34 -29.70 8.79
N SER A 10 -34.30 -31.05 8.92
CA SER A 10 -33.58 -31.74 9.98
C SER A 10 -32.12 -31.33 9.96
N LYS A 11 -31.68 -30.61 10.97
CA LYS A 11 -30.26 -30.32 11.20
C LYS A 11 -29.63 -31.65 11.59
N ILE A 12 -28.87 -32.27 10.65
CA ILE A 12 -28.00 -33.39 10.99
C ILE A 12 -27.06 -32.89 12.07
N ASN A 13 -27.15 -33.50 13.25
CA ASN A 13 -26.35 -33.11 14.39
C ASN A 13 -24.92 -33.55 14.12
N ILE A 14 -24.02 -32.61 14.02
CA ILE A 14 -22.59 -32.83 13.66
C ILE A 14 -21.91 -33.87 14.57
N TYR A 15 -22.45 -34.09 15.76
CA TYR A 15 -22.01 -35.13 16.68
C TYR A 15 -22.23 -36.55 16.16
N TRP A 16 -23.30 -36.80 15.36
CA TRP A 16 -23.52 -38.08 14.70
C TRP A 16 -22.47 -38.38 13.62
N PHE A 17 -22.01 -37.38 12.93
CA PHE A 17 -20.92 -37.52 11.95
C PHE A 17 -19.62 -37.93 12.65
N TYR A 18 -19.26 -37.32 13.76
CA TYR A 18 -18.08 -37.71 14.53
C TYR A 18 -18.24 -39.08 15.18
N ALA A 19 -19.41 -39.41 15.70
CA ALA A 19 -19.71 -40.74 16.25
C ALA A 19 -19.57 -41.84 15.19
N SER A 20 -19.97 -41.59 13.94
CA SER A 20 -19.81 -42.54 12.83
C SER A 20 -18.34 -42.73 12.43
N ILE A 21 -17.51 -41.70 12.46
CA ILE A 21 -16.06 -41.80 12.20
C ILE A 21 -15.38 -42.62 13.29
N VAL A 22 -15.68 -42.37 14.56
CA VAL A 22 -15.10 -43.12 15.68
C VAL A 22 -15.55 -44.58 15.62
N PHE A 23 -16.84 -44.84 15.32
CA PHE A 23 -17.37 -46.18 15.14
C PHE A 23 -16.68 -46.92 13.96
N PHE A 24 -16.44 -46.22 12.84
CA PHE A 24 -15.76 -46.79 11.67
C PHE A 24 -14.28 -47.14 11.97
N ILE A 25 -13.58 -46.30 12.73
CA ILE A 25 -12.20 -46.57 13.17
C ILE A 25 -12.12 -47.77 14.10
N ILE A 26 -13.06 -47.85 15.06
CA ILE A 26 -13.16 -49.00 15.97
C ILE A 26 -13.53 -50.27 15.19
N SER A 27 -14.41 -50.19 14.20
CA SER A 27 -14.80 -51.33 13.36
C SER A 27 -13.61 -51.82 12.49
N ILE A 28 -12.82 -50.95 11.93
CA ILE A 28 -11.60 -51.34 11.18
C ILE A 28 -10.57 -52.00 12.13
N GLY A 29 -10.40 -51.48 13.34
CA GLY A 29 -9.54 -52.08 14.34
C GLY A 29 -9.96 -53.49 14.79
N LEU A 30 -11.26 -53.70 14.84
CA LEU A 30 -11.85 -55.00 15.18
C LEU A 30 -11.83 -56.03 14.02
N LEU A 31 -11.94 -55.53 12.76
CA LEU A 31 -11.99 -56.39 11.58
C LEU A 31 -10.61 -56.62 10.94
N GLY A 32 -9.62 -55.75 11.19
CA GLY A 32 -8.30 -55.78 10.58
C GLY A 32 -7.22 -56.52 11.40
N GLY A 33 -7.55 -57.00 12.55
CA GLY A 33 -6.62 -57.79 13.38
C GLY A 33 -6.62 -59.28 12.95
N ASP A 34 -5.52 -59.77 12.41
CA ASP A 34 -5.25 -61.17 12.06
C ASP A 34 -5.13 -62.09 13.30
N ASN A 35 -5.74 -61.67 14.40
CA ASN A 35 -5.91 -62.45 15.63
C ASN A 35 -7.38 -62.88 15.72
N GLY A 36 -7.76 -63.83 14.86
CA GLY A 36 -8.98 -64.60 15.08
C GLY A 36 -8.92 -65.12 16.52
N ILE A 37 -9.98 -64.85 17.30
CA ILE A 37 -10.21 -65.46 18.61
C ILE A 37 -10.31 -66.97 18.33
N GLN A 38 -9.13 -67.62 18.23
CA GLN A 38 -9.06 -69.09 18.13
C GLN A 38 -9.33 -69.60 19.53
N ASN A 39 -10.47 -70.25 19.73
CA ASN A 39 -10.87 -70.87 20.97
C ASN A 39 -10.01 -72.14 21.20
N THR A 40 -8.80 -71.93 21.70
CA THR A 40 -7.98 -73.04 22.18
C THR A 40 -8.46 -73.50 23.53
N GLN A 41 -8.56 -74.81 23.73
CA GLN A 41 -8.93 -75.39 25.03
C GLN A 41 -7.68 -75.48 25.90
N PRO A 42 -7.72 -75.06 27.18
CA PRO A 42 -6.60 -75.26 28.08
C PRO A 42 -6.40 -76.74 28.35
N THR A 43 -5.15 -77.19 28.39
CA THR A 43 -4.77 -78.54 28.76
C THR A 43 -3.52 -78.49 29.68
N ASP A 44 -3.19 -79.62 30.26
CA ASP A 44 -1.94 -79.76 31.06
C ASP A 44 -0.90 -80.60 30.32
N ILE A 45 0.35 -80.56 30.78
CA ILE A 45 1.47 -81.27 30.18
C ILE A 45 1.27 -82.78 30.16
N SER A 46 0.66 -83.37 31.21
CA SER A 46 0.44 -84.80 31.32
C SER A 46 -0.59 -85.30 30.31
N SER A 47 -1.66 -84.53 30.12
CA SER A 47 -2.66 -84.82 29.08
C SER A 47 -2.09 -84.71 27.68
N PHE A 48 -1.27 -83.65 27.46
CA PHE A 48 -0.56 -83.46 26.17
C PHE A 48 0.41 -84.62 25.87
N GLU A 49 1.21 -85.12 26.85
CA GLU A 49 2.07 -86.28 26.62
C GLU A 49 1.28 -87.54 26.27
N ASN A 50 0.06 -87.73 26.83
CA ASN A 50 -0.78 -88.83 26.45
C ASN A 50 -1.30 -88.66 25.02
N TYR A 51 -1.66 -87.44 24.57
CA TYR A 51 -2.06 -87.18 23.17
C TYR A 51 -0.90 -87.43 22.21
N LEU A 52 0.34 -87.11 22.58
CA LEU A 52 1.50 -87.42 21.80
C LEU A 52 1.73 -88.95 21.69
N ARG A 53 1.69 -89.68 22.78
CA ARG A 53 1.85 -91.12 22.79
C ARG A 53 0.79 -91.87 22.00
N ASN A 54 -0.40 -91.33 21.93
CA ASN A 54 -1.50 -91.87 21.13
C ASN A 54 -1.42 -91.51 19.61
N GLY A 55 -0.41 -90.70 19.20
CA GLY A 55 -0.22 -90.27 17.83
C GLY A 55 -1.31 -89.27 17.39
N ASP A 56 -1.93 -88.55 18.32
CA ASP A 56 -3.06 -87.62 18.03
C ASP A 56 -2.57 -86.22 17.60
N VAL A 57 -1.29 -85.90 17.82
CA VAL A 57 -0.71 -84.56 17.59
C VAL A 57 -0.06 -84.48 16.22
N GLU A 58 -0.45 -83.51 15.41
CA GLU A 58 0.15 -83.21 14.12
C GLU A 58 1.27 -82.16 14.26
N ARG A 59 0.99 -81.09 15.10
CA ARG A 59 1.91 -79.96 15.19
C ARG A 59 1.89 -79.38 16.62
N VAL A 60 3.08 -78.99 17.10
CA VAL A 60 3.27 -78.26 18.34
C VAL A 60 3.92 -76.93 18.03
N THR A 61 3.21 -75.82 18.26
CA THR A 61 3.75 -74.48 18.03
C THR A 61 4.10 -73.80 19.37
N ILE A 62 5.35 -73.49 19.59
CA ILE A 62 5.83 -72.84 20.78
C ILE A 62 5.80 -71.32 20.56
N ILE A 63 4.98 -70.61 21.39
CA ILE A 63 4.76 -69.15 21.24
C ILE A 63 5.46 -68.41 22.36
N ASN A 64 6.26 -67.41 21.97
CA ASN A 64 6.96 -66.51 22.90
C ASN A 64 7.74 -67.25 24.00
N GLN A 65 8.25 -68.47 23.68
CA GLN A 65 8.95 -69.32 24.63
C GLN A 65 8.19 -69.62 25.94
N ARG A 66 6.86 -69.45 25.96
CA ARG A 66 6.08 -69.57 27.17
C ARG A 66 4.85 -70.49 27.03
N TYR A 67 4.25 -70.50 25.85
CA TYR A 67 3.07 -71.31 25.62
C TYR A 67 3.29 -72.28 24.46
N ALA A 68 2.76 -73.49 24.60
CA ALA A 68 2.69 -74.45 23.51
C ALA A 68 1.22 -74.53 23.02
N ARG A 69 1.02 -74.41 21.73
CA ARG A 69 -0.24 -74.67 21.06
C ARG A 69 -0.14 -75.98 20.30
N VAL A 70 -1.17 -76.79 20.45
CA VAL A 70 -1.21 -78.13 19.87
C VAL A 70 -2.28 -78.20 18.80
N THR A 71 -1.89 -78.63 17.63
CA THR A 71 -2.81 -78.96 16.55
C THR A 71 -2.90 -80.48 16.45
N LEU A 72 -4.12 -81.01 16.52
CA LEU A 72 -4.42 -82.43 16.36
C LEU A 72 -4.57 -82.81 14.89
N ASN A 73 -4.26 -84.05 14.56
CA ASN A 73 -4.54 -84.57 13.23
C ASN A 73 -6.06 -84.83 13.01
N GLU A 74 -6.52 -84.93 11.76
CA GLU A 74 -7.93 -85.09 11.41
C GLU A 74 -8.55 -86.32 12.08
N ASN A 75 -7.85 -87.43 12.15
CA ASN A 75 -8.33 -88.68 12.77
C ASN A 75 -8.50 -88.56 14.31
N ALA A 76 -7.69 -87.78 14.94
CA ALA A 76 -7.77 -87.53 16.36
C ALA A 76 -8.97 -86.66 16.75
N LEU A 77 -9.34 -85.72 15.88
CA LEU A 77 -10.51 -84.87 16.07
C LEU A 77 -11.86 -85.65 16.07
N GLU A 78 -11.89 -86.86 15.57
CA GLU A 78 -13.09 -87.73 15.61
C GLU A 78 -13.22 -88.49 16.93
N LYS A 79 -12.16 -88.58 17.73
CA LYS A 79 -12.20 -89.27 19.03
C LYS A 79 -13.02 -88.52 20.06
N ASP A 80 -13.76 -89.24 20.91
CA ASP A 80 -14.63 -88.65 21.96
C ASP A 80 -13.86 -87.78 22.96
N ILE A 81 -12.57 -88.06 23.18
CA ILE A 81 -11.70 -87.34 24.07
C ILE A 81 -11.51 -85.88 23.59
N HIS A 82 -11.51 -85.67 22.30
CA HIS A 82 -11.25 -84.39 21.67
C HIS A 82 -12.51 -83.63 21.24
N LYS A 83 -13.71 -84.10 21.59
CA LYS A 83 -14.98 -83.38 21.27
C LYS A 83 -15.03 -81.91 21.75
N ARG A 84 -14.39 -81.58 22.87
CA ARG A 84 -14.33 -80.21 23.40
C ARG A 84 -13.39 -79.33 22.58
N ALA A 85 -12.38 -79.91 21.90
CA ALA A 85 -11.45 -79.20 21.02
C ALA A 85 -12.07 -78.78 19.70
N ARG A 86 -13.17 -79.41 19.26
CA ARG A 86 -13.98 -79.04 18.09
C ARG A 86 -14.93 -77.89 18.36
N SER A 87 -14.82 -77.17 19.49
CA SER A 87 -15.79 -76.11 19.85
C SER A 87 -15.90 -75.07 18.75
N LYS A 88 -17.13 -74.62 18.48
CA LYS A 88 -17.46 -73.65 17.41
C LYS A 88 -16.77 -72.32 17.66
N ASN A 89 -16.20 -71.75 16.59
CA ASN A 89 -15.68 -70.37 16.63
C ASN A 89 -16.85 -69.37 16.73
N PHE A 90 -16.53 -68.08 16.89
CA PHE A 90 -17.51 -67.00 17.02
C PHE A 90 -18.51 -66.93 15.84
N LEU A 91 -18.14 -67.47 14.69
CA LEU A 91 -18.96 -67.56 13.47
C LEU A 91 -19.76 -68.85 13.35
N GLY A 92 -19.76 -69.72 14.37
CA GLY A 92 -20.55 -70.96 14.42
C GLY A 92 -19.98 -72.12 13.59
N GLN A 93 -18.72 -72.03 13.08
CA GLN A 93 -18.03 -73.06 12.36
C GLN A 93 -17.14 -73.89 13.30
N ASP A 94 -17.04 -75.22 13.09
CA ASP A 94 -16.19 -76.11 13.89
C ASP A 94 -14.72 -75.78 13.68
N ASN A 95 -13.90 -75.76 14.74
CA ASN A 95 -12.47 -75.53 14.67
C ASN A 95 -11.73 -76.82 14.22
N LEU A 96 -11.66 -76.99 12.89
CA LEU A 96 -11.03 -78.16 12.28
C LEU A 96 -9.52 -77.91 11.98
N ALA A 97 -9.13 -76.64 11.77
CA ALA A 97 -7.77 -76.29 11.35
C ALA A 97 -6.79 -76.07 12.50
N GLY A 98 -7.27 -76.02 13.75
CA GLY A 98 -6.49 -75.77 14.94
C GLY A 98 -6.04 -74.29 15.10
N PRO A 99 -5.23 -73.97 16.09
CA PRO A 99 -4.79 -74.86 17.17
C PRO A 99 -5.90 -75.24 18.13
N HIS A 100 -5.88 -76.48 18.67
CA HIS A 100 -6.98 -77.06 19.42
C HIS A 100 -6.76 -76.92 20.91
N TYR A 101 -5.51 -77.13 21.39
CA TYR A 101 -5.16 -77.03 22.80
C TYR A 101 -4.02 -76.03 23.02
N GLN A 102 -3.97 -75.46 24.26
CA GLN A 102 -2.91 -74.56 24.68
C GLN A 102 -2.55 -74.83 26.15
N PHE A 103 -1.26 -74.82 26.48
CA PHE A 103 -0.76 -74.89 27.83
C PHE A 103 0.54 -74.11 28.00
N GLU A 104 0.91 -73.82 29.25
CA GLU A 104 2.12 -73.12 29.58
C GLU A 104 3.29 -74.11 29.71
N ILE A 105 4.40 -73.82 29.04
CA ILE A 105 5.59 -74.63 29.12
C ILE A 105 6.52 -74.05 30.19
N GLY A 106 7.28 -74.92 30.83
CA GLY A 106 8.33 -74.47 31.75
C GLY A 106 9.57 -73.91 31.00
N THR A 107 10.73 -74.51 31.17
CA THR A 107 11.95 -74.13 30.46
C THR A 107 11.88 -74.62 29.01
N PRO A 108 11.91 -73.73 28.00
CA PRO A 108 11.73 -74.09 26.57
C PRO A 108 12.71 -75.16 26.07
N GLU A 109 13.96 -75.09 26.49
CA GLU A 109 15.01 -76.01 26.08
C GLU A 109 14.77 -77.44 26.64
N LEU A 110 14.29 -77.51 27.88
CA LEU A 110 13.94 -78.81 28.49
C LEU A 110 12.71 -79.41 27.81
N PHE A 111 11.71 -78.60 27.50
CA PHE A 111 10.51 -79.04 26.84
C PHE A 111 10.84 -79.55 25.39
N GLU A 112 11.66 -78.86 24.67
CA GLU A 112 12.12 -79.23 23.33
C GLU A 112 12.88 -80.56 23.37
N THR A 113 13.79 -80.68 24.29
CA THR A 113 14.59 -81.92 24.51
C THR A 113 13.68 -83.13 24.78
N ASN A 114 12.70 -82.96 25.67
CA ASN A 114 11.73 -84.01 25.96
C ASN A 114 10.85 -84.36 24.72
N LEU A 115 10.43 -83.38 23.94
CA LEU A 115 9.68 -83.62 22.69
C LEU A 115 10.51 -84.40 21.65
N GLN A 116 11.81 -84.06 21.50
CA GLN A 116 12.70 -84.76 20.61
C GLN A 116 12.98 -86.18 21.07
N GLN A 117 13.15 -86.36 22.39
CA GLN A 117 13.31 -87.68 22.97
C GLN A 117 12.09 -88.58 22.77
N ILE A 118 10.87 -88.05 22.97
CA ILE A 118 9.62 -88.78 22.76
C ILE A 118 9.49 -89.15 21.26
N LYS A 119 9.80 -88.19 20.35
CA LYS A 119 9.76 -88.40 18.93
C LYS A 119 10.72 -89.55 18.49
N GLN A 120 11.91 -89.58 18.98
CA GLN A 120 12.88 -90.62 18.65
C GLN A 120 12.60 -92.00 19.30
N THR A 121 12.02 -91.99 20.51
CA THR A 121 11.76 -93.26 21.25
C THR A 121 10.55 -94.01 20.76
N GLN A 122 9.54 -93.31 20.20
CA GLN A 122 8.24 -93.85 19.80
C GLN A 122 7.94 -93.75 18.31
N ASP A 123 8.92 -93.32 17.48
CA ASP A 123 8.83 -93.17 16.03
C ASP A 123 7.55 -92.41 15.63
N LEU A 124 7.28 -91.27 16.31
CA LEU A 124 6.10 -90.42 16.09
C LEU A 124 6.42 -89.30 15.07
N ASP A 125 5.53 -89.08 14.13
CA ASP A 125 5.65 -88.00 13.14
C ASP A 125 4.80 -86.79 13.52
N PHE A 126 5.41 -85.76 14.13
CA PHE A 126 4.81 -84.46 14.40
C PHE A 126 5.81 -83.33 14.16
N SER A 127 5.34 -82.11 13.80
CA SER A 127 6.17 -80.93 13.59
C SER A 127 6.28 -80.06 14.83
N ILE A 128 7.47 -79.47 15.08
CA ILE A 128 7.68 -78.47 16.13
C ILE A 128 8.02 -77.16 15.46
N GLU A 129 7.23 -76.13 15.75
CA GLU A 129 7.40 -74.77 15.19
C GLU A 129 7.57 -73.76 16.30
N PHE A 130 8.41 -72.72 16.10
CA PHE A 130 8.56 -71.59 17.01
C PHE A 130 7.94 -70.36 16.38
N MET A 131 7.12 -69.61 17.15
CA MET A 131 6.45 -68.40 16.70
C MET A 131 6.57 -67.33 17.78
N THR A 132 7.03 -66.14 17.39
CA THR A 132 7.00 -64.97 18.25
C THR A 132 5.79 -64.12 17.91
N MET A 133 4.88 -63.95 18.85
CA MET A 133 3.75 -63.06 18.69
C MET A 133 4.04 -61.74 19.37
N GLU A 134 4.25 -60.65 18.60
CA GLU A 134 4.36 -59.29 19.12
C GLU A 134 2.96 -58.71 19.37
N ASN A 135 2.83 -57.97 20.47
CA ASN A 135 1.57 -57.35 20.84
C ASN A 135 1.38 -56.03 20.06
N ARG A 136 0.97 -56.09 18.81
CA ARG A 136 0.85 -54.95 17.87
C ARG A 136 -0.18 -53.89 18.29
N TRP A 137 -0.97 -54.09 19.33
CA TRP A 137 -1.96 -53.11 19.78
C TRP A 137 -1.33 -51.80 20.26
N LEU A 138 -0.15 -51.82 20.89
CA LEU A 138 0.58 -50.66 21.32
C LEU A 138 1.11 -49.87 20.11
N ASP A 139 1.60 -50.56 19.10
CA ASP A 139 2.13 -49.94 17.87
C ASP A 139 1.01 -49.28 17.06
N VAL A 140 -0.15 -49.91 16.97
CA VAL A 140 -1.36 -49.33 16.34
C VAL A 140 -1.83 -48.09 17.12
N LEU A 141 -1.85 -48.15 18.45
CA LEU A 141 -2.30 -47.05 19.29
C LEU A 141 -1.31 -45.88 19.24
N LEU A 142 -0.01 -46.17 19.24
CA LEU A 142 1.05 -45.16 19.04
C LEU A 142 1.04 -44.57 17.64
N GLY A 143 0.71 -45.35 16.60
CA GLY A 143 0.56 -44.88 15.22
C GLY A 143 -0.61 -43.89 15.04
N PHE A 144 -1.69 -44.04 15.81
CA PHE A 144 -2.82 -43.12 15.79
C PHE A 144 -2.71 -41.92 16.74
N LEU A 145 -1.77 -41.94 17.66
CA LEU A 145 -1.55 -40.88 18.66
C LEU A 145 -1.37 -39.48 17.99
N PRO A 146 -0.56 -39.30 16.94
CA PRO A 146 -0.43 -38.01 16.27
C PRO A 146 -1.76 -37.51 15.68
N ILE A 147 -2.55 -38.41 15.10
CA ILE A 147 -3.85 -38.08 14.51
C ILE A 147 -4.84 -37.65 15.61
N ILE A 148 -4.86 -38.35 16.74
CA ILE A 148 -5.70 -38.03 17.89
C ILE A 148 -5.32 -36.66 18.47
N ILE A 149 -4.00 -36.36 18.55
CA ILE A 149 -3.51 -35.06 19.00
C ILE A 149 -3.95 -33.95 18.03
N ILE A 150 -3.78 -34.16 16.71
CA ILE A 150 -4.20 -33.19 15.69
C ILE A 150 -5.71 -32.93 15.78
N ILE A 151 -6.52 -33.97 15.91
CA ILE A 151 -7.98 -33.83 16.07
C ILE A 151 -8.31 -33.11 17.38
N GLY A 152 -7.62 -33.45 18.49
CA GLY A 152 -7.80 -32.79 19.78
C GLY A 152 -7.44 -31.29 19.72
N VAL A 153 -6.32 -30.95 19.12
CA VAL A 153 -5.89 -29.56 18.88
C VAL A 153 -6.89 -28.85 17.97
N TRP A 154 -7.37 -29.52 16.92
CA TRP A 154 -8.37 -28.95 16.00
C TRP A 154 -9.72 -28.69 16.69
N ILE A 155 -10.20 -29.63 17.50
CA ILE A 155 -11.43 -29.45 18.32
C ILE A 155 -11.23 -28.35 19.37
N PHE A 156 -10.05 -28.26 20.00
CA PHE A 156 -9.72 -27.21 20.96
C PHE A 156 -9.70 -25.84 20.29
N LEU A 157 -9.07 -25.72 19.11
CA LEU A 157 -9.08 -24.50 18.29
C LEU A 157 -10.50 -24.14 17.84
N MET A 158 -11.29 -25.11 17.37
CA MET A 158 -12.68 -24.90 17.00
C MET A 158 -13.56 -24.46 18.19
N ARG A 159 -13.39 -25.06 19.39
CA ARG A 159 -14.07 -24.61 20.60
C ARG A 159 -13.67 -23.21 21.04
N ARG A 160 -12.38 -22.87 20.94
CA ARG A 160 -11.87 -21.52 21.23
C ARG A 160 -12.39 -20.49 20.21
N MET A 161 -12.61 -20.89 18.96
CA MET A 161 -13.20 -20.05 17.91
C MET A 161 -14.73 -19.94 18.01
N SER A 162 -15.40 -20.93 18.57
CA SER A 162 -16.88 -20.97 18.67
C SER A 162 -17.43 -20.43 20.00
N GLY A 163 -16.60 -20.21 20.99
CA GLY A 163 -17.00 -19.90 22.37
C GLY A 163 -17.03 -18.44 22.77
N GLY A 164 -16.93 -17.49 21.83
CA GLY A 164 -17.05 -16.06 22.10
C GLY A 164 -17.87 -15.37 21.03
N ALA A 165 -18.93 -14.70 21.38
CA ALA A 165 -19.68 -13.79 20.52
C ALA A 165 -18.74 -12.61 20.11
N GLY A 166 -17.84 -12.81 19.11
CA GLY A 166 -16.83 -11.85 18.66
C GLY A 166 -15.53 -12.46 18.14
N GLY A 167 -15.40 -13.79 18.07
CA GLY A 167 -14.16 -14.47 17.71
C GLY A 167 -13.86 -14.51 16.21
N ALA A 168 -12.57 -14.68 15.86
CA ALA A 168 -11.88 -14.58 14.56
C ALA A 168 -12.60 -15.19 13.31
N GLY A 169 -13.56 -16.10 13.49
CA GLY A 169 -14.38 -16.62 12.39
C GLY A 169 -15.29 -15.58 11.74
N GLY A 170 -15.71 -14.55 12.49
CA GLY A 170 -16.47 -13.41 11.94
C GLY A 170 -15.60 -12.47 11.10
N GLN A 171 -14.30 -12.44 11.33
CA GLN A 171 -13.38 -11.57 10.57
C GLN A 171 -13.13 -12.11 9.15
N ILE A 172 -13.09 -13.41 8.95
CA ILE A 172 -12.88 -14.01 7.61
C ILE A 172 -14.07 -13.71 6.70
N PHE A 173 -15.31 -13.71 7.22
CA PHE A 173 -16.50 -13.31 6.45
C PHE A 173 -16.69 -11.80 6.30
N ASN A 174 -15.91 -10.99 7.04
CA ASN A 174 -15.94 -9.53 6.95
C ASN A 174 -14.83 -8.95 6.05
N ILE A 175 -13.92 -9.74 5.50
CA ILE A 175 -12.82 -9.29 4.65
C ILE A 175 -13.35 -8.54 3.41
N GLY A 176 -14.50 -8.91 2.89
CA GLY A 176 -15.12 -8.25 1.74
C GLY A 176 -16.00 -7.04 2.07
N LYS A 177 -16.19 -6.70 3.36
CA LYS A 177 -17.00 -5.53 3.71
C LYS A 177 -16.18 -4.25 3.63
N SER A 178 -16.79 -3.23 3.07
CA SER A 178 -16.18 -1.90 3.00
C SER A 178 -15.89 -1.36 4.40
N LYS A 179 -14.65 -0.88 4.60
CA LYS A 179 -14.24 -0.13 5.80
C LYS A 179 -14.48 1.36 5.63
N ALA A 180 -15.39 1.75 4.73
CA ALA A 180 -15.71 3.14 4.49
C ALA A 180 -15.99 3.88 5.80
N LYS A 181 -15.31 5.00 6.02
CA LYS A 181 -15.63 5.89 7.13
C LYS A 181 -16.95 6.57 6.82
N LEU A 182 -18.02 6.10 7.46
CA LEU A 182 -19.32 6.75 7.37
C LEU A 182 -19.34 7.96 8.30
N PHE A 183 -19.53 9.12 7.71
CA PHE A 183 -19.92 10.32 8.44
C PHE A 183 -21.46 10.45 8.35
N ASP A 184 -22.18 9.81 9.29
CA ASP A 184 -23.64 9.82 9.33
C ASP A 184 -24.19 11.16 9.83
N GLN A 185 -25.51 11.39 9.71
CA GLN A 185 -26.18 12.62 10.16
C GLN A 185 -25.96 12.94 11.64
N ASN A 186 -25.70 11.97 12.50
CA ASN A 186 -25.29 12.18 13.89
C ASN A 186 -23.80 12.52 14.06
N THR A 187 -22.97 12.36 13.01
CA THR A 187 -21.56 12.76 12.89
C THR A 187 -21.40 13.61 11.63
N LEU A 188 -22.32 14.54 11.38
CA LEU A 188 -22.28 15.42 10.20
C LEU A 188 -20.87 15.98 10.04
N VAL A 189 -20.37 15.89 8.81
CA VAL A 189 -19.20 16.65 8.38
C VAL A 189 -19.50 18.11 8.70
N LYS A 190 -18.92 18.63 9.78
CA LYS A 190 -19.12 20.04 10.21
C LYS A 190 -18.48 21.04 9.27
N VAL A 191 -17.72 20.55 8.28
CA VAL A 191 -16.99 21.35 7.30
C VAL A 191 -17.96 21.84 6.23
N THR A 192 -17.97 23.15 6.01
CA THR A 192 -18.77 23.85 5.00
C THR A 192 -17.86 24.64 4.06
N PHE A 193 -18.40 25.27 3.02
CA PHE A 193 -17.61 26.15 2.14
C PHE A 193 -16.97 27.33 2.87
N LYS A 194 -17.46 27.72 4.05
CA LYS A 194 -16.84 28.76 4.89
C LYS A 194 -15.51 28.32 5.49
N ASP A 195 -15.27 27.01 5.57
CA ASP A 195 -14.03 26.44 6.09
C ASP A 195 -12.99 26.17 4.99
N VAL A 196 -13.40 26.32 3.73
CA VAL A 196 -12.55 26.20 2.54
C VAL A 196 -12.18 27.60 2.10
N ALA A 197 -10.94 28.01 2.33
CA ALA A 197 -10.43 29.28 1.84
C ALA A 197 -9.99 29.15 0.38
N GLY A 198 -10.25 30.19 -0.43
CA GLY A 198 -9.94 30.19 -1.86
C GLY A 198 -10.79 29.19 -2.65
N LEU A 199 -10.29 28.76 -3.80
CA LEU A 199 -10.91 27.78 -4.70
C LEU A 199 -12.27 28.25 -5.24
N GLU A 200 -12.43 29.53 -5.51
CA GLU A 200 -13.73 30.09 -5.90
C GLU A 200 -14.31 29.43 -7.15
N GLY A 201 -13.50 29.22 -8.20
CA GLY A 201 -13.95 28.52 -9.41
C GLY A 201 -14.40 27.08 -9.14
N ALA A 202 -13.61 26.33 -8.36
CA ALA A 202 -13.98 24.96 -7.99
C ALA A 202 -15.23 24.92 -7.10
N LYS A 203 -15.39 25.88 -6.17
CA LYS A 203 -16.60 26.02 -5.35
C LYS A 203 -17.84 26.28 -6.19
N GLU A 204 -17.76 27.16 -7.19
CA GLU A 204 -18.86 27.46 -8.10
C GLU A 204 -19.31 26.22 -8.86
N GLU A 205 -18.36 25.43 -9.40
CA GLU A 205 -18.67 24.18 -10.08
C GLU A 205 -19.30 23.12 -9.18
N VAL A 206 -18.79 22.95 -7.94
CA VAL A 206 -19.38 21.98 -7.01
C VAL A 206 -20.67 22.48 -6.36
N GLN A 207 -20.96 23.77 -6.39
CA GLN A 207 -22.21 24.33 -5.88
C GLN A 207 -23.41 23.75 -6.64
N GLU A 208 -23.28 23.50 -7.95
CA GLU A 208 -24.33 22.83 -8.71
C GLU A 208 -24.65 21.44 -8.18
N ILE A 209 -23.61 20.70 -7.72
CA ILE A 209 -23.77 19.38 -7.09
C ILE A 209 -24.54 19.51 -5.77
N VAL A 210 -24.19 20.52 -4.96
CA VAL A 210 -24.88 20.80 -3.69
C VAL A 210 -26.36 21.14 -3.93
N ASP A 211 -26.63 22.03 -4.87
CA ASP A 211 -27.99 22.47 -5.20
C ASP A 211 -28.84 21.31 -5.71
N PHE A 212 -28.24 20.43 -6.52
CA PHE A 212 -28.89 19.22 -6.97
C PHE A 212 -29.22 18.28 -5.78
N LEU A 213 -28.27 17.99 -4.89
CA LEU A 213 -28.51 17.12 -3.73
C LEU A 213 -29.58 17.69 -2.79
N LYS A 214 -29.67 19.03 -2.69
CA LYS A 214 -30.71 19.71 -1.90
C LYS A 214 -32.07 19.65 -2.57
N ASN A 215 -32.16 19.86 -3.91
CA ASN A 215 -33.40 20.01 -4.67
C ASN A 215 -33.36 19.22 -6.00
N PRO A 216 -33.36 17.88 -5.99
CA PRO A 216 -33.21 17.07 -7.22
C PRO A 216 -34.37 17.31 -8.22
N LYS A 217 -35.58 17.55 -7.74
CA LYS A 217 -36.77 17.75 -8.55
C LYS A 217 -36.68 18.98 -9.50
N LYS A 218 -35.97 20.03 -9.11
CA LYS A 218 -35.77 21.26 -9.89
C LYS A 218 -35.12 20.96 -11.26
N TYR A 219 -34.19 20.00 -11.27
CA TYR A 219 -33.41 19.67 -12.47
C TYR A 219 -34.09 18.59 -13.33
N THR A 220 -34.74 17.61 -12.70
CA THR A 220 -35.39 16.50 -13.40
C THR A 220 -36.66 16.95 -14.15
N VAL A 221 -37.40 17.96 -13.66
CA VAL A 221 -38.59 18.51 -14.33
C VAL A 221 -38.23 19.16 -15.68
N LEU A 222 -37.04 19.72 -15.81
CA LEU A 222 -36.58 20.34 -17.07
C LEU A 222 -35.90 19.33 -18.01
N GLY A 223 -35.89 18.04 -17.68
CA GLY A 223 -35.24 16.99 -18.48
C GLY A 223 -33.71 16.97 -18.34
N GLY A 224 -33.15 17.73 -17.40
CA GLY A 224 -31.70 17.72 -17.11
C GLY A 224 -31.26 16.38 -16.57
N LYS A 225 -30.18 15.83 -17.13
CA LYS A 225 -29.49 14.64 -16.58
C LYS A 225 -28.47 15.10 -15.56
N ILE A 226 -28.49 14.45 -14.41
CA ILE A 226 -27.59 14.73 -13.28
C ILE A 226 -26.23 14.13 -13.58
N PRO A 227 -25.12 14.84 -13.31
CA PRO A 227 -23.80 14.23 -13.34
C PRO A 227 -23.73 13.15 -12.26
N LYS A 228 -23.42 11.91 -12.67
CA LYS A 228 -23.28 10.79 -11.74
C LYS A 228 -21.98 10.85 -10.95
N GLY A 229 -20.96 11.51 -11.52
CA GLY A 229 -19.66 11.62 -10.89
C GLY A 229 -18.91 12.90 -11.26
N ALA A 230 -18.12 13.38 -10.30
CA ALA A 230 -17.19 14.48 -10.48
C ALA A 230 -15.77 14.04 -10.10
N LEU A 231 -14.78 14.43 -10.90
CA LEU A 231 -13.38 14.17 -10.66
C LEU A 231 -12.66 15.46 -10.27
N LEU A 232 -12.14 15.51 -9.04
CA LEU A 232 -11.30 16.59 -8.56
C LEU A 232 -9.84 16.32 -8.98
N VAL A 233 -9.28 17.19 -9.80
CA VAL A 233 -7.94 17.07 -10.35
C VAL A 233 -7.08 18.21 -9.85
N GLY A 234 -5.88 17.94 -9.35
CA GLY A 234 -4.96 19.00 -8.92
C GLY A 234 -3.76 18.48 -8.15
N ALA A 235 -2.80 19.37 -7.89
CA ALA A 235 -1.60 19.05 -7.13
C ALA A 235 -1.91 18.53 -5.71
N PRO A 236 -1.01 17.76 -5.08
CA PRO A 236 -1.19 17.34 -3.69
C PRO A 236 -1.28 18.57 -2.77
N GLY A 237 -2.13 18.47 -1.72
CA GLY A 237 -2.26 19.54 -0.73
C GLY A 237 -3.13 20.73 -1.12
N THR A 238 -3.75 20.74 -2.33
CA THR A 238 -4.62 21.84 -2.80
C THR A 238 -6.01 21.85 -2.16
N GLY A 239 -6.36 20.86 -1.33
CA GLY A 239 -7.63 20.85 -0.59
C GLY A 239 -8.74 20.02 -1.21
N LYS A 240 -8.48 19.14 -2.18
CA LYS A 240 -9.48 18.28 -2.85
C LYS A 240 -10.36 17.50 -1.87
N THR A 241 -9.77 16.82 -0.92
CA THR A 241 -10.49 16.06 0.13
C THR A 241 -11.30 16.97 1.04
N LEU A 242 -10.79 18.18 1.33
CA LEU A 242 -11.49 19.19 2.13
C LEU A 242 -12.71 19.74 1.38
N LEU A 243 -12.57 20.04 0.09
CA LEU A 243 -13.66 20.49 -0.78
C LEU A 243 -14.76 19.43 -0.87
N ALA A 244 -14.41 18.15 -1.09
CA ALA A 244 -15.40 17.06 -1.12
C ALA A 244 -16.18 16.94 0.20
N LYS A 245 -15.52 17.10 1.33
CA LYS A 245 -16.19 17.14 2.65
C LYS A 245 -17.10 18.36 2.78
N ALA A 246 -16.67 19.52 2.30
CA ALA A 246 -17.47 20.74 2.35
C ALA A 246 -18.73 20.62 1.51
N VAL A 247 -18.68 19.98 0.33
CA VAL A 247 -19.85 19.67 -0.50
C VAL A 247 -20.88 18.85 0.29
N ALA A 248 -20.43 17.80 0.98
CA ALA A 248 -21.31 16.95 1.78
C ALA A 248 -21.92 17.69 2.98
N GLY A 249 -21.12 18.50 3.68
CA GLY A 249 -21.56 19.31 4.81
C GLY A 249 -22.53 20.40 4.38
N GLU A 250 -22.30 21.05 3.24
CA GLU A 250 -23.19 22.08 2.68
C GLU A 250 -24.51 21.48 2.20
N ALA A 251 -24.45 20.29 1.56
CA ALA A 251 -25.64 19.56 1.14
C ALA A 251 -26.38 18.86 2.29
N LYS A 252 -25.74 18.70 3.44
CA LYS A 252 -26.22 17.96 4.63
C LYS A 252 -26.61 16.51 4.33
N VAL A 253 -25.80 15.84 3.53
CA VAL A 253 -26.00 14.43 3.13
C VAL A 253 -24.92 13.54 3.74
N PRO A 254 -25.20 12.22 3.89
CA PRO A 254 -24.21 11.23 4.30
C PRO A 254 -23.00 11.20 3.36
N PHE A 255 -21.80 11.08 3.95
CA PHE A 255 -20.53 11.09 3.24
C PHE A 255 -19.77 9.79 3.51
N PHE A 256 -19.56 9.00 2.45
CA PHE A 256 -18.81 7.75 2.48
C PHE A 256 -17.44 7.99 1.89
N SER A 257 -16.38 7.89 2.68
CA SER A 257 -15.01 8.15 2.21
C SER A 257 -14.15 6.90 2.28
N LEU A 258 -13.50 6.59 1.14
CA LEU A 258 -12.44 5.59 1.01
C LEU A 258 -11.26 6.14 0.21
N SER A 259 -10.08 5.54 0.42
CA SER A 259 -8.95 5.72 -0.49
C SER A 259 -8.98 4.65 -1.60
N GLY A 260 -8.54 5.02 -2.81
CA GLY A 260 -8.33 4.05 -3.89
C GLY A 260 -7.43 2.89 -3.48
N SER A 261 -6.46 3.14 -2.62
CA SER A 261 -5.58 2.10 -2.05
C SER A 261 -6.32 1.09 -1.17
N ASP A 262 -7.44 1.46 -0.54
CA ASP A 262 -8.25 0.55 0.29
C ASP A 262 -8.94 -0.56 -0.53
N PHE A 263 -9.01 -0.38 -1.84
CA PHE A 263 -9.57 -1.39 -2.75
C PHE A 263 -8.51 -2.35 -3.30
N VAL A 264 -7.22 -2.01 -3.16
CA VAL A 264 -6.12 -2.86 -3.65
C VAL A 264 -5.74 -3.84 -2.56
N GLU A 265 -6.12 -5.10 -2.74
CA GLU A 265 -5.82 -6.20 -1.81
C GLU A 265 -5.12 -7.35 -2.55
N MET A 266 -4.43 -8.22 -1.81
CA MET A 266 -3.77 -9.40 -2.40
C MET A 266 -4.74 -10.53 -2.73
N PHE A 267 -5.97 -10.50 -2.20
CA PHE A 267 -6.95 -11.56 -2.40
C PHE A 267 -7.92 -11.21 -3.52
N VAL A 268 -8.03 -12.11 -4.49
CA VAL A 268 -8.90 -11.94 -5.67
C VAL A 268 -10.37 -11.75 -5.27
N GLY A 269 -11.00 -10.73 -5.84
CA GLY A 269 -12.43 -10.42 -5.65
C GLY A 269 -12.78 -9.60 -4.42
N VAL A 270 -11.84 -9.34 -3.50
CA VAL A 270 -12.10 -8.55 -2.29
C VAL A 270 -12.33 -7.09 -2.63
N GLY A 271 -11.54 -6.50 -3.52
CA GLY A 271 -11.71 -5.12 -3.98
C GLY A 271 -13.08 -4.89 -4.63
N ALA A 272 -13.46 -5.76 -5.56
CA ALA A 272 -14.76 -5.72 -6.22
C ALA A 272 -15.93 -5.90 -5.22
N SER A 273 -15.77 -6.74 -4.19
CA SER A 273 -16.78 -6.92 -3.14
C SER A 273 -16.94 -5.66 -2.29
N ARG A 274 -15.84 -4.97 -1.97
CA ARG A 274 -15.87 -3.68 -1.23
C ARG A 274 -16.55 -2.57 -2.02
N VAL A 275 -16.31 -2.52 -3.33
CA VAL A 275 -17.01 -1.58 -4.22
C VAL A 275 -18.53 -1.83 -4.14
N ARG A 276 -19.00 -3.06 -4.33
CA ARG A 276 -20.42 -3.40 -4.25
C ARG A 276 -21.04 -3.04 -2.90
N ASP A 277 -20.35 -3.34 -1.82
CA ASP A 277 -20.83 -3.05 -0.47
C ASP A 277 -20.93 -1.54 -0.21
N LEU A 278 -19.91 -0.76 -0.61
CA LEU A 278 -19.89 0.70 -0.53
C LEU A 278 -21.08 1.33 -1.28
N PHE A 279 -21.29 0.92 -2.53
CA PHE A 279 -22.36 1.45 -3.37
C PHE A 279 -23.75 1.05 -2.83
N LYS A 280 -23.87 -0.15 -2.30
CA LYS A 280 -25.11 -0.60 -1.62
C LYS A 280 -25.41 0.26 -0.39
N GLN A 281 -24.43 0.49 0.49
CA GLN A 281 -24.60 1.31 1.68
C GLN A 281 -24.97 2.76 1.32
N ALA A 282 -24.37 3.32 0.27
CA ALA A 282 -24.69 4.65 -0.20
C ALA A 282 -26.10 4.75 -0.79
N LYS A 283 -26.55 3.74 -1.55
CA LYS A 283 -27.92 3.63 -2.07
C LYS A 283 -28.96 3.54 -0.94
N ASP A 284 -28.68 2.75 0.08
CA ASP A 284 -29.57 2.58 1.24
C ASP A 284 -29.74 3.89 2.05
N LYS A 285 -28.79 4.82 1.95
CA LYS A 285 -28.79 6.13 2.62
C LYS A 285 -28.88 7.32 1.66
N SER A 286 -29.48 7.11 0.49
CA SER A 286 -29.71 8.18 -0.50
C SER A 286 -30.64 9.29 0.06
N PRO A 287 -30.38 10.60 -0.19
CA PRO A 287 -29.27 11.15 -0.97
C PRO A 287 -27.93 11.07 -0.22
N SER A 288 -26.84 10.74 -0.92
CA SER A 288 -25.52 10.55 -0.33
C SER A 288 -24.38 10.83 -1.30
N ILE A 289 -23.19 11.04 -0.76
CA ILE A 289 -21.96 11.21 -1.54
C ILE A 289 -21.01 10.06 -1.23
N ILE A 290 -20.47 9.43 -2.29
CA ILE A 290 -19.33 8.54 -2.23
C ILE A 290 -18.09 9.34 -2.62
N PHE A 291 -17.06 9.37 -1.78
CA PHE A 291 -15.78 10.00 -2.07
C PHE A 291 -14.68 8.96 -2.15
N ILE A 292 -13.96 8.94 -3.27
CA ILE A 292 -12.83 8.05 -3.53
C ILE A 292 -11.58 8.92 -3.70
N ASP A 293 -10.72 8.94 -2.69
CA ASP A 293 -9.43 9.63 -2.78
C ASP A 293 -8.40 8.77 -3.50
N GLU A 294 -7.45 9.39 -4.19
CA GLU A 294 -6.39 8.68 -4.92
C GLU A 294 -6.95 7.62 -5.90
N ILE A 295 -7.95 8.00 -6.70
CA ILE A 295 -8.60 7.07 -7.64
C ILE A 295 -7.62 6.43 -8.64
N ASP A 296 -6.48 7.06 -8.91
CA ASP A 296 -5.40 6.55 -9.75
C ASP A 296 -4.76 5.26 -9.20
N ALA A 297 -4.96 4.95 -7.91
CA ALA A 297 -4.55 3.67 -7.35
C ALA A 297 -5.27 2.47 -8.03
N ILE A 298 -6.53 2.63 -8.42
CA ILE A 298 -7.33 1.59 -9.10
C ILE A 298 -7.63 1.93 -10.56
N GLY A 299 -7.69 3.22 -10.89
CA GLY A 299 -8.15 3.74 -12.18
C GLY A 299 -7.10 3.92 -13.25
N ARG A 300 -5.86 3.44 -13.06
CA ARG A 300 -4.77 3.61 -14.05
C ARG A 300 -5.08 2.86 -15.34
N ALA A 301 -4.81 3.51 -16.48
CA ALA A 301 -4.93 2.91 -17.82
C ALA A 301 -4.07 1.64 -17.96
N ARG A 302 -4.56 0.70 -18.76
CA ARG A 302 -3.91 -0.59 -19.01
C ARG A 302 -2.54 -0.37 -19.64
N GLY A 303 -1.47 -0.73 -18.93
CA GLY A 303 -0.11 -0.76 -19.47
C GLY A 303 0.13 -2.06 -20.24
N ARG A 304 0.88 -2.01 -21.34
CA ARG A 304 1.33 -3.19 -22.11
C ARG A 304 2.34 -4.07 -21.37
N SER A 305 2.59 -3.86 -20.09
CA SER A 305 3.53 -4.64 -19.29
C SER A 305 2.87 -5.93 -18.81
N ASN A 306 3.18 -7.04 -19.45
CA ASN A 306 2.75 -8.41 -19.14
C ASN A 306 3.44 -9.00 -17.89
N ILE A 307 3.60 -8.27 -16.80
CA ILE A 307 4.24 -8.80 -15.61
C ILE A 307 3.31 -8.72 -14.41
N THR A 308 2.88 -9.90 -13.97
CA THR A 308 2.34 -10.33 -12.67
C THR A 308 0.89 -10.03 -12.31
N GLY A 309 0.20 -11.03 -11.78
CA GLY A 309 -1.20 -11.12 -11.34
C GLY A 309 -1.77 -10.07 -10.39
N SER A 310 -1.01 -9.06 -9.98
CA SER A 310 -1.51 -7.90 -9.23
C SER A 310 -2.29 -6.91 -10.10
N ASN A 311 -2.14 -6.96 -11.43
CA ASN A 311 -2.88 -6.09 -12.34
C ASN A 311 -4.32 -6.58 -12.54
N ASP A 312 -4.56 -7.89 -12.50
CA ASP A 312 -5.88 -8.48 -12.73
C ASP A 312 -6.89 -8.08 -11.64
N GLU A 313 -6.45 -8.00 -10.37
CA GLU A 313 -7.33 -7.59 -9.26
C GLU A 313 -7.71 -6.11 -9.36
N ARG A 314 -6.77 -5.26 -9.74
CA ARG A 314 -7.06 -3.82 -9.97
C ARG A 314 -8.05 -3.63 -11.10
N GLU A 315 -7.88 -4.36 -12.21
CA GLU A 315 -8.82 -4.32 -13.35
C GLU A 315 -10.20 -4.85 -12.97
N ASN A 316 -10.29 -5.91 -12.20
CA ASN A 316 -11.55 -6.44 -11.70
C ASN A 316 -12.26 -5.41 -10.80
N THR A 317 -11.52 -4.76 -9.93
CA THR A 317 -12.06 -3.70 -9.06
C THR A 317 -12.51 -2.49 -9.86
N LEU A 318 -11.71 -2.04 -10.84
CA LEU A 318 -12.08 -0.96 -11.75
C LEU A 318 -13.35 -1.30 -12.53
N ASN A 319 -13.41 -2.49 -13.14
CA ASN A 319 -14.59 -2.93 -13.89
C ASN A 319 -15.84 -2.99 -13.02
N GLN A 320 -15.70 -3.42 -11.75
CA GLN A 320 -16.81 -3.41 -10.81
C GLN A 320 -17.25 -1.97 -10.48
N LEU A 321 -16.30 -1.03 -10.28
CA LEU A 321 -16.60 0.38 -10.06
C LEU A 321 -17.39 0.97 -11.24
N LEU A 322 -16.92 0.72 -12.46
CA LEU A 322 -17.60 1.17 -13.68
C LEU A 322 -19.01 0.58 -13.78
N THR A 323 -19.17 -0.71 -13.47
CA THR A 323 -20.47 -1.40 -13.48
C THR A 323 -21.44 -0.80 -12.45
N GLU A 324 -20.96 -0.52 -11.24
CA GLU A 324 -21.81 0.11 -10.19
C GLU A 324 -22.21 1.54 -10.58
N MET A 325 -21.31 2.32 -11.19
CA MET A 325 -21.63 3.67 -11.68
C MET A 325 -22.63 3.64 -12.85
N ASP A 326 -22.48 2.70 -13.78
CA ASP A 326 -23.41 2.52 -14.90
C ASP A 326 -24.78 2.02 -14.39
N GLY A 327 -24.78 1.18 -13.37
CA GLY A 327 -25.98 0.61 -12.72
C GLY A 327 -26.78 1.60 -11.85
N PHE A 328 -26.35 2.86 -11.72
CA PHE A 328 -27.18 3.90 -11.14
C PHE A 328 -28.33 4.25 -12.09
N GLY A 329 -29.56 3.90 -11.71
CA GLY A 329 -30.76 4.40 -12.36
C GLY A 329 -30.86 5.93 -12.21
N THR A 330 -31.73 6.55 -13.02
CA THR A 330 -32.03 7.99 -12.94
C THR A 330 -32.65 8.41 -11.59
N ASP A 331 -33.07 7.44 -10.77
CA ASP A 331 -33.82 7.67 -9.53
C ASP A 331 -32.93 7.60 -8.26
N THR A 332 -31.65 7.29 -8.40
CA THR A 332 -30.73 7.22 -7.25
C THR A 332 -30.00 8.56 -7.09
N ASN A 333 -30.30 9.27 -5.98
CA ASN A 333 -29.63 10.56 -5.66
C ASN A 333 -28.28 10.30 -4.96
N VAL A 334 -27.40 9.51 -5.58
CA VAL A 334 -26.03 9.24 -5.11
C VAL A 334 -25.07 9.83 -6.11
N ILE A 335 -24.13 10.65 -5.62
CA ILE A 335 -23.07 11.24 -6.45
C ILE A 335 -21.73 10.66 -6.02
N VAL A 336 -20.92 10.27 -6.99
CA VAL A 336 -19.55 9.79 -6.77
C VAL A 336 -18.59 10.93 -7.04
N VAL A 337 -17.83 11.34 -6.03
CA VAL A 337 -16.74 12.32 -6.18
C VAL A 337 -15.42 11.56 -6.05
N ALA A 338 -14.55 11.69 -7.03
CA ALA A 338 -13.20 11.12 -6.94
C ALA A 338 -12.15 12.23 -6.93
N ALA A 339 -11.00 11.95 -6.34
CA ALA A 339 -9.85 12.86 -6.36
C ALA A 339 -8.61 12.16 -6.89
N THR A 340 -7.81 12.88 -7.68
CA THR A 340 -6.51 12.42 -8.16
C THR A 340 -5.51 13.56 -8.28
N ASN A 341 -4.23 13.24 -8.14
CA ASN A 341 -3.14 14.14 -8.47
C ASN A 341 -2.64 13.93 -9.90
N ARG A 342 -3.10 12.86 -10.57
CA ARG A 342 -2.61 12.41 -11.87
C ARG A 342 -3.74 11.97 -12.79
N ALA A 343 -4.46 12.94 -13.35
CA ALA A 343 -5.52 12.63 -14.30
C ALA A 343 -4.99 12.01 -15.62
N ASP A 344 -3.73 12.30 -15.97
CA ASP A 344 -3.03 11.79 -17.15
C ASP A 344 -2.92 10.27 -17.20
N VAL A 345 -2.84 9.60 -16.04
CA VAL A 345 -2.68 8.14 -15.96
C VAL A 345 -4.01 7.38 -15.91
N LEU A 346 -5.14 8.07 -15.79
CA LEU A 346 -6.45 7.43 -15.63
C LEU A 346 -6.94 6.77 -16.92
N ASP A 347 -7.65 5.65 -16.77
CA ASP A 347 -8.32 4.98 -17.87
C ASP A 347 -9.43 5.89 -18.43
N LYS A 348 -9.42 6.08 -19.75
CA LYS A 348 -10.42 6.89 -20.48
C LYS A 348 -11.87 6.41 -20.27
N ALA A 349 -12.04 5.13 -19.89
CA ALA A 349 -13.36 4.60 -19.57
C ALA A 349 -13.99 5.26 -18.34
N LEU A 350 -13.20 5.74 -17.37
CA LEU A 350 -13.68 6.47 -16.20
C LEU A 350 -14.27 7.83 -16.58
N MET A 351 -13.75 8.45 -17.64
CA MET A 351 -14.06 9.82 -18.07
C MET A 351 -15.24 9.89 -19.06
N ARG A 352 -15.91 8.75 -19.32
CA ARG A 352 -17.07 8.72 -20.23
C ARG A 352 -18.32 9.30 -19.56
N ALA A 353 -19.22 9.84 -20.39
CA ALA A 353 -20.52 10.33 -19.94
C ALA A 353 -21.28 9.26 -19.12
N GLY A 354 -21.86 9.69 -18.00
CA GLY A 354 -22.52 8.81 -17.05
C GLY A 354 -21.61 8.20 -15.98
N ARG A 355 -20.31 8.56 -15.95
CA ARG A 355 -19.33 8.19 -14.93
C ARG A 355 -18.72 9.47 -14.33
N PHE A 356 -17.42 9.73 -14.48
CA PHE A 356 -16.80 11.00 -14.09
C PHE A 356 -16.83 11.97 -15.28
N ASP A 357 -18.00 12.43 -15.61
CA ASP A 357 -18.24 13.31 -16.77
C ASP A 357 -17.90 14.78 -16.50
N ARG A 358 -17.72 15.16 -15.23
CA ARG A 358 -17.21 16.47 -14.83
C ARG A 358 -15.82 16.37 -14.25
N GLN A 359 -14.89 17.16 -14.79
CA GLN A 359 -13.55 17.35 -14.24
C GLN A 359 -13.48 18.74 -13.64
N ILE A 360 -13.18 18.82 -12.36
CA ILE A 360 -13.07 20.05 -11.60
C ILE A 360 -11.60 20.22 -11.23
N PHE A 361 -10.98 21.26 -11.75
CA PHE A 361 -9.59 21.55 -11.50
C PHE A 361 -9.44 22.29 -10.17
N VAL A 362 -8.53 21.81 -9.34
CA VAL A 362 -8.20 22.35 -8.02
C VAL A 362 -6.73 22.76 -8.07
N ASP A 363 -6.50 23.95 -8.58
CA ASP A 363 -5.17 24.49 -8.83
C ASP A 363 -4.46 24.92 -7.54
N LEU A 364 -3.18 25.28 -7.66
CA LEU A 364 -2.46 25.93 -6.57
C LEU A 364 -3.06 27.30 -6.31
N PRO A 365 -3.14 27.74 -5.04
CA PRO A 365 -3.79 28.99 -4.70
C PRO A 365 -3.01 30.22 -5.20
N ASP A 366 -3.70 31.18 -5.76
CA ASP A 366 -3.18 32.49 -6.11
C ASP A 366 -2.83 33.34 -4.86
N LEU A 367 -2.32 34.55 -5.04
CA LEU A 367 -1.93 35.42 -3.94
C LEU A 367 -3.10 35.74 -2.98
N ASN A 368 -4.29 36.00 -3.50
CA ASN A 368 -5.46 36.33 -2.70
C ASN A 368 -5.96 35.11 -1.94
N GLU A 369 -6.03 33.96 -2.61
CA GLU A 369 -6.42 32.70 -2.00
C GLU A 369 -5.41 32.27 -0.90
N ARG A 370 -4.09 32.45 -1.12
CA ARG A 370 -3.10 32.19 -0.07
C ARG A 370 -3.30 33.11 1.15
N ARG A 371 -3.68 34.37 0.93
CA ARG A 371 -4.04 35.29 2.03
C ARG A 371 -5.19 34.73 2.87
N GLU A 372 -6.24 34.26 2.22
CA GLU A 372 -7.38 33.65 2.90
C GLU A 372 -7.01 32.36 3.64
N ILE A 373 -6.20 31.50 3.02
CA ILE A 373 -5.69 30.27 3.63
C ILE A 373 -4.88 30.61 4.89
N PHE A 374 -3.98 31.62 4.83
CA PHE A 374 -3.26 32.10 6.02
C PHE A 374 -4.24 32.59 7.09
N GLN A 375 -5.28 33.33 6.73
CA GLN A 375 -6.26 33.80 7.71
C GLN A 375 -6.91 32.63 8.47
N VAL A 376 -7.24 31.55 7.77
CA VAL A 376 -7.82 30.34 8.40
C VAL A 376 -6.83 29.68 9.34
N HIS A 377 -5.60 29.41 8.87
CA HIS A 377 -4.59 28.68 9.65
C HIS A 377 -3.94 29.52 10.78
N LEU A 378 -4.06 30.85 10.73
CA LEU A 378 -3.62 31.74 11.78
C LEU A 378 -4.65 31.94 12.92
N LYS A 379 -5.92 31.55 12.74
CA LYS A 379 -6.96 31.67 13.77
C LYS A 379 -6.58 30.99 15.09
N PRO A 380 -6.07 29.74 15.11
CA PRO A 380 -5.73 29.07 16.37
C PRO A 380 -4.42 29.55 16.99
N LEU A 381 -3.60 30.34 16.29
CA LEU A 381 -2.27 30.73 16.74
C LEU A 381 -2.28 32.05 17.52
N LYS A 382 -1.46 32.13 18.57
CA LYS A 382 -1.16 33.38 19.25
C LYS A 382 -0.16 34.19 18.42
N LYS A 383 -0.66 34.97 17.47
CA LYS A 383 0.15 35.80 16.58
C LYS A 383 0.46 37.18 17.14
N SER A 384 1.59 37.76 16.72
CA SER A 384 1.92 39.16 16.98
C SER A 384 0.88 40.09 16.32
N ARG A 385 0.59 41.23 16.95
CA ARG A 385 -0.28 42.26 16.37
C ARG A 385 0.31 42.89 15.09
N THR A 386 1.62 42.83 14.92
CA THR A 386 2.35 43.41 13.78
C THR A 386 2.56 42.43 12.65
N LEU A 387 1.92 41.25 12.69
CA LEU A 387 2.07 40.23 11.64
C LEU A 387 1.27 40.63 10.40
N ASP A 388 1.98 40.87 9.31
CA ASP A 388 1.43 41.21 8.01
C ASP A 388 1.14 39.93 7.22
N ILE A 389 -0.15 39.66 6.96
CA ILE A 389 -0.60 38.46 6.23
C ILE A 389 -0.29 38.61 4.75
N ASP A 390 -0.39 39.80 4.18
CA ASP A 390 -0.07 40.05 2.77
C ASP A 390 1.40 39.78 2.49
N PHE A 391 2.26 40.18 3.43
CA PHE A 391 3.67 39.83 3.36
C PHE A 391 3.87 38.31 3.35
N LEU A 392 3.21 37.55 4.21
CA LEU A 392 3.33 36.09 4.26
C LEU A 392 2.87 35.44 2.96
N ALA A 393 1.73 35.87 2.42
CA ALA A 393 1.21 35.36 1.15
C ALA A 393 2.17 35.64 -0.03
N LYS A 394 2.83 36.82 -0.02
CA LYS A 394 3.87 37.16 -1.02
C LYS A 394 5.14 36.29 -0.86
N GLN A 395 5.47 35.83 0.36
CA GLN A 395 6.65 35.01 0.61
C GLN A 395 6.46 33.52 0.29
N THR A 396 5.25 33.09 -0.07
CA THR A 396 4.91 31.67 -0.29
C THR A 396 4.31 31.41 -1.69
N PRO A 397 4.94 31.90 -2.79
CA PRO A 397 4.45 31.62 -4.14
C PRO A 397 4.55 30.13 -4.44
N GLY A 398 3.52 29.57 -5.08
CA GLY A 398 3.48 28.16 -5.45
C GLY A 398 3.24 27.18 -4.29
N PHE A 399 2.97 27.69 -3.06
CA PHE A 399 2.62 26.83 -1.93
C PHE A 399 1.17 26.39 -2.02
N SER A 400 0.93 25.13 -1.73
CA SER A 400 -0.41 24.58 -1.55
C SER A 400 -1.01 24.99 -0.20
N GLY A 401 -2.30 24.74 -0.01
CA GLY A 401 -2.95 24.95 1.28
C GLY A 401 -2.32 24.13 2.41
N ALA A 402 -1.88 22.90 2.11
CA ALA A 402 -1.17 22.04 3.07
C ALA A 402 0.22 22.60 3.43
N ASP A 403 0.95 23.17 2.48
CA ASP A 403 2.24 23.80 2.73
C ASP A 403 2.08 25.02 3.64
N ILE A 404 1.06 25.85 3.40
CA ILE A 404 0.76 27.01 4.23
C ILE A 404 0.38 26.59 5.65
N ALA A 405 -0.43 25.54 5.80
CA ALA A 405 -0.76 24.97 7.11
C ALA A 405 0.51 24.50 7.84
N ASN A 406 1.42 23.85 7.13
CA ASN A 406 2.70 23.41 7.66
C ASN A 406 3.59 24.60 8.06
N VAL A 407 3.66 25.66 7.24
CA VAL A 407 4.38 26.90 7.60
C VAL A 407 3.84 27.50 8.91
N CYS A 408 2.52 27.57 9.05
CA CYS A 408 1.89 28.08 10.26
C CYS A 408 2.23 27.25 11.50
N ASN A 409 2.19 25.93 11.37
CA ASN A 409 2.57 25.01 12.44
C ASN A 409 4.05 25.11 12.79
N GLU A 410 4.94 25.11 11.79
CA GLU A 410 6.38 25.20 11.99
C GLU A 410 6.80 26.54 12.62
N ALA A 411 6.19 27.64 12.20
CA ALA A 411 6.43 28.95 12.80
C ALA A 411 6.05 28.97 14.31
N ALA A 412 4.95 28.30 14.67
CA ALA A 412 4.56 28.17 16.07
C ALA A 412 5.57 27.32 16.88
N LEU A 413 6.07 26.23 16.29
CA LEU A 413 7.11 25.39 16.90
C LEU A 413 8.44 26.15 17.08
N ILE A 414 8.84 26.96 16.10
CA ILE A 414 10.04 27.81 16.19
C ILE A 414 9.87 28.86 17.30
N ALA A 415 8.72 29.55 17.36
CA ALA A 415 8.44 30.53 18.40
C ALA A 415 8.46 29.89 19.80
N ALA A 416 7.86 28.69 19.95
CA ALA A 416 7.88 27.92 21.19
C ALA A 416 9.30 27.51 21.61
N ARG A 417 10.13 27.03 20.68
CA ARG A 417 11.53 26.67 20.93
C ARG A 417 12.36 27.88 21.42
N ASN A 418 12.03 29.07 20.90
CA ASN A 418 12.68 30.32 21.27
C ASN A 418 12.03 30.99 22.50
N ASN A 419 11.15 30.30 23.24
CA ASN A 419 10.44 30.78 24.43
C ASN A 419 9.67 32.08 24.18
N LYS A 420 9.17 32.33 22.97
CA LYS A 420 8.38 33.51 22.63
C LYS A 420 6.93 33.36 23.09
N LYS A 421 6.27 34.46 23.42
CA LYS A 421 4.85 34.49 23.85
C LYS A 421 3.88 34.55 22.66
N SER A 422 4.36 34.93 21.49
CA SER A 422 3.58 35.05 20.25
C SER A 422 4.45 34.77 19.05
N VAL A 423 3.83 34.28 17.95
CA VAL A 423 4.49 34.01 16.69
C VAL A 423 4.63 35.31 15.89
N GLY A 424 5.85 35.64 15.51
CA GLY A 424 6.19 36.88 14.79
C GLY A 424 6.64 36.63 13.35
N LYS A 425 6.87 37.72 12.61
CA LYS A 425 7.31 37.70 11.20
C LYS A 425 8.56 36.81 10.99
N GLN A 426 9.57 36.94 11.88
CA GLN A 426 10.81 36.19 11.77
C GLN A 426 10.60 34.69 11.90
N ASP A 427 9.67 34.25 12.78
CA ASP A 427 9.38 32.82 12.97
C ASP A 427 8.76 32.20 11.70
N PHE A 428 7.94 32.98 10.97
CA PHE A 428 7.41 32.56 9.68
C PHE A 428 8.47 32.49 8.59
N LEU A 429 9.38 33.45 8.52
CA LEU A 429 10.50 33.41 7.57
C LEU A 429 11.39 32.19 7.83
N ASP A 430 11.71 31.92 9.11
CA ASP A 430 12.49 30.76 9.50
C ASP A 430 11.75 29.44 9.20
N ALA A 431 10.41 29.43 9.31
CA ALA A 431 9.57 28.29 8.95
C ALA A 431 9.58 28.02 7.45
N VAL A 432 9.42 29.05 6.62
CA VAL A 432 9.51 28.93 5.16
C VAL A 432 10.89 28.41 4.77
N ASP A 433 11.95 28.96 5.36
CA ASP A 433 13.31 28.49 5.14
C ASP A 433 13.50 27.01 5.45
N ARG A 434 12.93 26.58 6.58
CA ARG A 434 13.01 25.19 7.03
C ARG A 434 12.24 24.23 6.12
N ILE A 435 11.10 24.65 5.62
CA ILE A 435 10.27 23.82 4.74
C ILE A 435 10.89 23.70 3.36
N VAL A 436 11.38 24.79 2.79
CA VAL A 436 11.95 24.81 1.46
C VAL A 436 13.40 24.29 1.43
N GLY A 437 14.23 24.77 2.37
CA GLY A 437 15.67 24.47 2.41
C GLY A 437 16.06 23.32 3.35
N GLY A 438 15.16 22.88 4.23
CA GLY A 438 15.44 21.89 5.27
C GLY A 438 16.10 22.49 6.52
N LEU A 439 16.47 21.61 7.45
CA LEU A 439 17.13 22.01 8.69
C LEU A 439 18.54 22.54 8.44
N GLU A 440 18.90 23.58 9.19
CA GLU A 440 20.26 24.11 9.26
C GLU A 440 21.22 23.06 9.83
N LYS A 441 22.31 22.79 9.10
CA LYS A 441 23.35 21.83 9.49
C LYS A 441 24.49 22.52 10.24
N LYS A 442 24.33 22.73 11.54
CA LYS A 442 25.35 23.38 12.39
C LYS A 442 26.66 22.58 12.52
N ASN A 443 26.60 21.27 12.30
CA ASN A 443 27.75 20.38 12.50
C ASN A 443 28.50 20.02 11.20
N LYS A 444 28.20 20.67 10.07
CA LYS A 444 28.93 20.41 8.82
C LYS A 444 30.26 21.11 8.87
N ILE A 445 31.34 20.35 8.87
CA ILE A 445 32.69 20.88 8.78
C ILE A 445 32.90 21.37 7.34
N ILE A 446 32.90 22.68 7.16
CA ILE A 446 33.19 23.34 5.89
C ILE A 446 34.55 24.03 6.05
N THR A 447 35.49 23.76 5.17
CA THR A 447 36.80 24.42 5.17
C THR A 447 36.64 25.90 4.83
N LYS A 448 37.59 26.73 5.25
CA LYS A 448 37.58 28.16 4.89
C LYS A 448 37.59 28.37 3.38
N GLU A 449 38.26 27.51 2.64
CA GLU A 449 38.35 27.56 1.17
C GLU A 449 37.01 27.25 0.54
N GLU A 450 36.32 26.16 1.00
CA GLU A 450 34.96 25.82 0.55
C GLU A 450 33.96 26.92 0.87
N LYS A 451 34.01 27.48 2.09
CA LYS A 451 33.10 28.57 2.49
C LYS A 451 33.30 29.81 1.59
N ASN A 452 34.55 30.10 1.21
CA ASN A 452 34.86 31.17 0.27
C ASN A 452 34.27 30.87 -1.12
N THR A 453 34.45 29.64 -1.62
CA THR A 453 33.90 29.23 -2.91
C THR A 453 32.38 29.34 -2.94
N ILE A 454 31.68 28.86 -1.88
CA ILE A 454 30.24 28.99 -1.75
C ILE A 454 29.81 30.45 -1.74
N ALA A 455 30.49 31.31 -1.00
CA ALA A 455 30.16 32.74 -0.93
C ALA A 455 30.24 33.43 -2.29
N PHE A 456 31.27 33.13 -3.09
CA PHE A 456 31.36 33.66 -4.44
C PHE A 456 30.34 33.05 -5.40
N HIS A 457 30.01 31.77 -5.24
CA HIS A 457 28.97 31.09 -6.00
C HIS A 457 27.61 31.78 -5.79
N GLU A 458 27.15 31.90 -4.55
CA GLU A 458 25.89 32.56 -4.22
C GLU A 458 25.89 34.07 -4.56
N ALA A 459 27.01 34.75 -4.37
CA ALA A 459 27.16 36.14 -4.83
C ALA A 459 27.07 36.25 -6.36
N GLY A 460 27.52 35.23 -7.10
CA GLY A 460 27.39 35.16 -8.55
C GLY A 460 25.93 35.10 -8.99
N HIS A 461 25.14 34.21 -8.43
CA HIS A 461 23.71 34.14 -8.66
C HIS A 461 23.03 35.47 -8.36
N ALA A 462 23.32 36.03 -7.20
CA ALA A 462 22.73 37.30 -6.75
C ALA A 462 23.07 38.46 -7.68
N THR A 463 24.32 38.60 -8.08
CA THR A 463 24.80 39.70 -8.95
C THR A 463 24.17 39.62 -10.33
N VAL A 464 24.16 38.41 -10.95
CA VAL A 464 23.61 38.22 -12.30
C VAL A 464 22.09 38.46 -12.27
N SER A 465 21.38 37.85 -11.31
CA SER A 465 19.95 38.03 -11.18
C SER A 465 19.55 39.50 -10.95
N TRP A 466 20.30 40.25 -10.12
CA TRP A 466 20.02 41.65 -9.86
C TRP A 466 20.09 42.54 -11.09
N LEU A 467 21.00 42.20 -12.03
CA LEU A 467 21.31 42.97 -13.22
C LEU A 467 20.54 42.50 -14.48
N LEU A 468 19.67 41.52 -14.35
CA LEU A 468 18.80 41.04 -15.41
C LEU A 468 17.35 41.50 -15.23
N GLU A 469 16.71 41.89 -16.33
CA GLU A 469 15.37 42.49 -16.32
C GLU A 469 14.33 41.49 -15.85
N HIS A 470 14.34 40.29 -16.42
CA HIS A 470 13.31 39.31 -16.23
C HIS A 470 13.61 38.26 -15.15
N ALA A 471 14.81 38.31 -14.54
CA ALA A 471 15.11 37.44 -13.41
C ALA A 471 14.29 37.81 -12.19
N ALA A 472 13.83 36.80 -11.45
CA ALA A 472 13.02 36.99 -10.26
C ALA A 472 13.73 37.87 -9.21
N PRO A 473 13.00 38.77 -8.51
CA PRO A 473 13.57 39.61 -7.46
C PRO A 473 14.16 38.79 -6.33
N LEU A 474 15.38 39.13 -5.90
CA LEU A 474 16.05 38.50 -4.77
C LEU A 474 15.49 39.03 -3.44
N VAL A 475 15.17 38.10 -2.54
CA VAL A 475 14.74 38.40 -1.17
C VAL A 475 15.93 38.38 -0.22
N LYS A 476 16.73 37.32 -0.30
CA LYS A 476 17.91 37.11 0.52
C LYS A 476 18.89 36.16 -0.15
N VAL A 477 20.15 36.19 0.30
CA VAL A 477 21.20 35.24 -0.10
C VAL A 477 21.85 34.70 1.16
N THR A 478 22.10 33.41 1.22
CA THR A 478 22.69 32.76 2.39
C THR A 478 23.74 31.73 2.01
N ILE A 479 24.78 31.62 2.82
CA ILE A 479 25.80 30.57 2.76
C ILE A 479 25.68 29.59 3.93
N VAL A 480 24.58 29.63 4.68
CA VAL A 480 24.29 28.70 5.74
C VAL A 480 23.79 27.38 5.13
N PRO A 481 24.48 26.25 5.36
CA PRO A 481 24.10 24.97 4.76
C PRO A 481 22.77 24.45 5.31
N ARG A 482 21.87 24.09 4.41
CA ARG A 482 20.55 23.53 4.76
C ARG A 482 20.25 22.30 3.90
N GLY A 483 19.73 21.23 4.51
CA GLY A 483 19.39 20.02 3.76
C GLY A 483 20.57 19.47 2.94
N GLN A 484 20.44 19.46 1.64
CA GLN A 484 21.52 19.06 0.70
C GLN A 484 22.28 20.26 0.13
N SER A 485 21.76 21.47 0.28
CA SER A 485 22.39 22.70 -0.23
C SER A 485 23.46 23.23 0.71
N LEU A 486 24.52 23.83 0.13
CA LEU A 486 25.60 24.50 0.86
C LEU A 486 25.36 25.99 1.02
N GLY A 487 24.52 26.58 0.18
CA GLY A 487 24.06 27.94 0.19
C GLY A 487 22.77 28.06 -0.61
N ALA A 488 22.16 29.23 -0.67
CA ALA A 488 21.00 29.50 -1.50
C ALA A 488 20.78 30.99 -1.76
N ALA A 489 20.44 31.34 -2.97
CA ALA A 489 19.83 32.61 -3.33
C ALA A 489 18.31 32.45 -3.38
N TRP A 490 17.59 33.22 -2.59
CA TRP A 490 16.14 33.15 -2.46
C TRP A 490 15.50 34.22 -3.31
N TYR A 491 14.64 33.75 -4.20
CA TYR A 491 13.90 34.58 -5.13
C TYR A 491 12.44 34.69 -4.73
N LEU A 492 11.81 35.78 -5.13
CA LEU A 492 10.35 35.92 -5.10
C LEU A 492 9.84 35.72 -6.54
N PRO A 493 9.45 34.50 -6.92
CA PRO A 493 8.95 34.27 -8.27
C PRO A 493 7.67 35.08 -8.48
N GLU A 494 7.54 35.73 -9.62
CA GLU A 494 6.30 36.34 -10.08
C GLU A 494 5.39 35.23 -10.59
N GLU A 495 4.12 35.24 -10.19
CA GLU A 495 3.11 34.33 -10.73
C GLU A 495 2.78 34.74 -12.15
N ARG A 496 3.13 33.89 -13.12
CA ARG A 496 2.94 34.13 -14.53
C ARG A 496 2.28 32.93 -15.18
N MET A 497 1.18 33.15 -15.88
CA MET A 497 0.51 32.10 -16.67
C MET A 497 1.23 31.80 -17.99
N ILE A 498 1.94 32.79 -18.53
CA ILE A 498 2.69 32.69 -19.80
C ILE A 498 4.09 33.22 -19.59
N VAL A 499 5.10 32.44 -20.01
CA VAL A 499 6.51 32.80 -19.92
C VAL A 499 7.08 33.01 -21.34
N ARG A 500 7.75 34.13 -21.58
CA ARG A 500 8.40 34.45 -22.85
C ARG A 500 9.81 33.87 -22.88
N THR A 501 10.34 33.72 -24.10
CA THR A 501 11.70 33.18 -24.33
C THR A 501 12.76 33.97 -23.57
N GLU A 502 12.71 35.32 -23.62
CA GLU A 502 13.67 36.21 -22.95
C GLU A 502 13.68 35.97 -21.42
N GLN A 503 12.52 35.71 -20.84
CA GLN A 503 12.35 35.44 -19.40
C GLN A 503 13.05 34.12 -19.02
N MET A 504 12.83 33.07 -19.80
CA MET A 504 13.50 31.78 -19.60
C MET A 504 15.03 31.91 -19.75
N LEU A 505 15.50 32.66 -20.74
CA LEU A 505 16.93 32.89 -20.96
C LEU A 505 17.56 33.70 -19.84
N ASP A 506 16.86 34.71 -19.28
CA ASP A 506 17.34 35.47 -18.13
C ASP A 506 17.43 34.61 -16.88
N GLU A 507 16.47 33.75 -16.65
CA GLU A 507 16.49 32.81 -15.54
C GLU A 507 17.63 31.79 -15.66
N MET A 508 17.88 31.27 -16.88
CA MET A 508 19.01 30.39 -17.15
C MET A 508 20.35 31.12 -16.91
N CYS A 509 20.46 32.36 -17.36
CA CYS A 509 21.65 33.18 -17.16
C CYS A 509 21.93 33.42 -15.67
N ALA A 510 20.91 33.75 -14.88
CA ALA A 510 21.00 33.93 -13.43
C ALA A 510 21.42 32.63 -12.73
N THR A 511 20.81 31.50 -13.13
CA THR A 511 21.15 30.15 -12.61
C THR A 511 22.60 29.75 -12.92
N LEU A 512 23.18 30.17 -14.04
CA LEU A 512 24.60 29.93 -14.37
C LEU A 512 25.56 30.89 -13.68
N GLY A 513 25.05 31.91 -12.98
CA GLY A 513 25.84 32.95 -12.31
C GLY A 513 26.82 32.40 -11.27
N GLY A 514 26.44 31.37 -10.50
CA GLY A 514 27.31 30.76 -9.50
C GLY A 514 28.57 30.13 -10.13
N ARG A 515 28.37 29.27 -11.13
CA ARG A 515 29.46 28.63 -11.87
C ARG A 515 30.33 29.63 -12.61
N ALA A 516 29.74 30.70 -13.15
CA ALA A 516 30.49 31.77 -13.81
C ALA A 516 31.34 32.57 -12.82
N ALA A 517 30.85 32.82 -11.60
CA ALA A 517 31.61 33.49 -10.55
C ALA A 517 32.81 32.65 -10.09
N GLU A 518 32.66 31.35 -9.89
CA GLU A 518 33.79 30.46 -9.59
C GLU A 518 34.89 30.54 -10.66
N LYS A 519 34.50 30.48 -11.94
CA LYS A 519 35.44 30.55 -13.06
C LYS A 519 36.19 31.87 -13.11
N ILE A 520 35.51 32.99 -12.88
CA ILE A 520 36.11 34.33 -12.98
C ILE A 520 37.02 34.62 -11.80
N MET A 521 36.67 34.19 -10.61
CA MET A 521 37.40 34.52 -9.38
C MET A 521 38.53 33.55 -9.07
N PHE A 522 38.31 32.26 -9.32
CA PHE A 522 39.28 31.21 -8.95
C PHE A 522 39.96 30.55 -10.17
N ASN A 523 39.48 30.83 -11.39
CA ASN A 523 39.83 30.10 -12.61
C ASN A 523 39.64 28.56 -12.50
N LYS A 524 38.82 28.13 -11.55
CA LYS A 524 38.44 26.76 -11.27
C LYS A 524 36.93 26.67 -11.21
N ILE A 525 36.40 25.48 -11.41
CA ILE A 525 34.97 25.17 -11.30
C ILE A 525 34.81 23.96 -10.37
N SER A 526 33.74 23.94 -9.63
CA SER A 526 33.45 22.89 -8.65
C SER A 526 32.25 22.04 -9.05
N THR A 527 32.00 20.98 -8.30
CA THR A 527 30.79 20.14 -8.40
C THR A 527 29.55 20.79 -7.78
N GLY A 528 29.71 21.94 -7.09
CA GLY A 528 28.64 22.64 -6.41
C GLY A 528 27.48 23.08 -7.32
N ALA A 529 27.79 23.34 -8.61
CA ALA A 529 26.80 23.75 -9.60
C ALA A 529 25.98 22.63 -10.23
N LEU A 530 25.97 21.40 -9.67
CA LEU A 530 25.23 20.26 -10.25
C LEU A 530 23.74 20.56 -10.41
N SER A 531 23.10 21.06 -9.35
CA SER A 531 21.67 21.39 -9.35
C SER A 531 21.33 22.49 -10.37
N ASP A 532 22.20 23.49 -10.49
CA ASP A 532 22.02 24.59 -11.43
C ASP A 532 22.11 24.09 -12.87
N LEU A 533 23.10 23.25 -13.17
CA LEU A 533 23.27 22.66 -14.49
C LEU A 533 22.08 21.75 -14.85
N GLU A 534 21.54 20.97 -13.90
CA GLU A 534 20.36 20.16 -14.11
C GLU A 534 19.14 21.03 -14.45
N LYS A 535 18.92 22.11 -13.69
CA LYS A 535 17.83 23.06 -13.91
C LYS A 535 17.93 23.71 -15.28
N VAL A 536 19.10 24.25 -15.63
CA VAL A 536 19.35 24.90 -16.91
C VAL A 536 19.21 23.93 -18.09
N THR A 537 19.66 22.68 -17.94
CA THR A 537 19.53 21.68 -19.00
C THR A 537 18.05 21.32 -19.24
N LYS A 538 17.26 21.19 -18.18
CA LYS A 538 15.80 20.97 -18.30
C LYS A 538 15.10 22.14 -18.98
N GLN A 539 15.45 23.38 -18.63
CA GLN A 539 14.89 24.59 -19.27
C GLN A 539 15.29 24.70 -20.74
N ALA A 540 16.56 24.49 -21.09
CA ALA A 540 17.02 24.50 -22.47
C ALA A 540 16.32 23.44 -23.33
N ARG A 541 16.18 22.22 -22.78
CA ARG A 541 15.43 21.15 -23.44
C ARG A 541 13.96 21.54 -23.65
N ALA A 542 13.33 22.16 -22.66
CA ALA A 542 11.95 22.61 -22.78
C ALA A 542 11.77 23.68 -23.87
N ILE A 543 12.70 24.65 -23.96
CA ILE A 543 12.72 25.67 -25.03
C ILE A 543 12.77 25.01 -26.41
N VAL A 544 13.67 24.01 -26.58
CA VAL A 544 13.97 23.43 -27.90
C VAL A 544 12.93 22.37 -28.29
N SER A 545 12.54 21.49 -27.36
CA SER A 545 11.75 20.29 -27.73
C SER A 545 10.31 20.27 -27.23
N VAL A 546 9.95 21.16 -26.28
CA VAL A 546 8.58 21.18 -25.72
C VAL A 546 7.80 22.38 -26.23
N TYR A 547 8.33 23.58 -26.13
CA TYR A 547 7.62 24.81 -26.43
C TYR A 547 7.76 25.31 -27.87
N GLY A 548 8.67 24.70 -28.65
CA GLY A 548 8.90 25.15 -30.03
C GLY A 548 9.43 26.60 -30.11
N LEU A 549 10.25 27.03 -29.14
CA LEU A 549 10.79 28.39 -29.01
C LEU A 549 12.21 28.51 -29.59
N ASN A 550 12.58 27.61 -30.50
CA ASN A 550 13.90 27.62 -31.17
C ASN A 550 13.73 27.72 -32.69
N ASP A 551 14.33 28.71 -33.33
CA ASP A 551 14.18 28.98 -34.76
C ASP A 551 14.66 27.84 -35.67
N LYS A 552 15.70 27.07 -35.24
CA LYS A 552 16.27 25.98 -36.05
C LYS A 552 15.44 24.71 -36.02
N ILE A 553 14.77 24.43 -34.89
CA ILE A 553 13.85 23.29 -34.76
C ILE A 553 12.46 23.67 -35.26
N GLY A 554 12.08 24.95 -35.12
CA GLY A 554 10.81 25.49 -35.59
C GLY A 554 9.65 25.27 -34.62
N ASN A 555 8.44 25.51 -35.12
CA ASN A 555 7.19 25.46 -34.33
C ASN A 555 6.70 24.00 -34.14
N ILE A 556 7.56 23.13 -33.64
CA ILE A 556 7.27 21.71 -33.44
C ILE A 556 7.43 21.38 -31.96
N THR A 557 6.50 20.60 -31.41
CA THR A 557 6.65 19.99 -30.10
C THR A 557 6.89 18.49 -30.24
N TYR A 558 7.88 17.99 -29.52
CA TYR A 558 8.14 16.57 -29.34
C TYR A 558 7.65 16.04 -27.98
N TYR A 559 6.91 16.87 -27.27
CA TYR A 559 6.29 16.51 -26.00
C TYR A 559 4.91 15.89 -26.23
N ASP A 560 4.71 14.70 -25.66
CA ASP A 560 3.41 14.04 -25.64
C ASP A 560 2.74 14.25 -24.29
N SER A 561 1.73 15.11 -24.27
CA SER A 561 0.93 15.39 -23.06
C SER A 561 0.09 14.18 -22.58
N SER A 562 -0.05 13.14 -23.42
CA SER A 562 -0.80 11.92 -23.06
C SER A 562 -0.01 10.98 -22.13
N GLY A 563 1.29 11.23 -21.91
CA GLY A 563 2.17 10.39 -21.09
C GLY A 563 2.43 8.99 -21.67
N GLN A 564 1.99 8.71 -22.90
CA GLN A 564 2.15 7.38 -23.52
C GLN A 564 3.58 7.14 -24.02
N THR A 565 4.34 8.19 -24.26
CA THR A 565 5.73 8.11 -24.75
C THR A 565 6.74 7.75 -23.68
N ASP A 566 6.45 7.92 -22.40
CA ASP A 566 7.37 7.53 -21.32
C ASP A 566 7.64 6.01 -21.27
N TYR A 567 6.81 5.21 -21.93
CA TYR A 567 6.97 3.75 -22.03
C TYR A 567 7.52 3.26 -23.38
N ASN A 568 7.66 4.17 -24.36
CA ASN A 568 8.30 3.84 -25.63
C ASN A 568 9.79 4.19 -25.56
N PHE A 569 10.65 3.17 -25.64
CA PHE A 569 12.11 3.33 -25.77
C PHE A 569 12.54 4.02 -27.08
N THR A 570 11.60 4.40 -27.93
CA THR A 570 11.85 5.05 -29.22
C THR A 570 11.59 6.54 -29.11
N LYS A 571 12.58 7.33 -29.46
CA LYS A 571 12.44 8.80 -29.58
C LYS A 571 11.40 9.13 -30.66
N PRO A 572 10.55 10.15 -30.47
CA PRO A 572 9.54 10.54 -31.47
C PRO A 572 10.13 11.31 -32.67
N TYR A 573 11.43 11.24 -32.89
CA TYR A 573 12.17 11.94 -33.94
C TYR A 573 13.39 11.14 -34.40
N SER A 574 13.90 11.48 -35.60
CA SER A 574 15.07 10.85 -36.22
C SER A 574 16.37 11.16 -35.44
N GLU A 575 17.42 10.35 -35.62
CA GLU A 575 18.74 10.59 -35.03
C GLU A 575 19.35 11.91 -35.51
N GLU A 576 19.06 12.33 -36.75
CA GLU A 576 19.53 13.63 -37.26
C GLU A 576 18.86 14.78 -36.48
N THR A 577 17.54 14.68 -36.20
CA THR A 577 16.84 15.66 -35.39
C THR A 577 17.33 15.63 -33.93
N ALA A 578 17.61 14.44 -33.37
CA ALA A 578 18.17 14.31 -32.03
C ALA A 578 19.50 15.09 -31.92
N LYS A 579 20.38 14.91 -32.90
CA LYS A 579 21.66 15.64 -32.95
C LYS A 579 21.48 17.16 -33.00
N LYS A 580 20.53 17.65 -33.83
CA LYS A 580 20.19 19.07 -33.88
C LYS A 580 19.65 19.61 -32.56
N ILE A 581 18.80 18.84 -31.88
CA ILE A 581 18.28 19.19 -30.56
C ILE A 581 19.41 19.31 -29.54
N ASP A 582 20.33 18.35 -29.49
CA ASP A 582 21.45 18.34 -28.55
C ASP A 582 22.40 19.51 -28.83
N GLU A 583 22.70 19.83 -30.10
CA GLU A 583 23.49 20.97 -30.51
C GLU A 583 22.87 22.31 -30.08
N GLU A 584 21.53 22.49 -30.28
CA GLU A 584 20.84 23.71 -29.91
C GLU A 584 20.73 23.88 -28.38
N ILE A 585 20.50 22.79 -27.63
CA ILE A 585 20.52 22.79 -26.15
C ILE A 585 21.89 23.29 -25.67
N SER A 586 22.98 22.70 -26.18
CA SER A 586 24.34 23.09 -25.82
C SER A 586 24.64 24.55 -26.16
N LEU A 587 24.24 24.99 -27.34
CA LEU A 587 24.45 26.37 -27.81
C LEU A 587 23.70 27.39 -26.95
N ILE A 588 22.46 27.11 -26.55
CA ILE A 588 21.68 28.00 -25.68
C ILE A 588 22.37 28.10 -24.30
N ILE A 589 22.77 26.99 -23.71
CA ILE A 589 23.43 26.96 -22.40
C ILE A 589 24.75 27.75 -22.45
N GLU A 590 25.61 27.47 -23.42
CA GLU A 590 26.89 28.16 -23.58
C GLU A 590 26.73 29.68 -23.83
N LYS A 591 25.72 30.07 -24.60
CA LYS A 591 25.39 31.48 -24.83
C LYS A 591 25.00 32.19 -23.53
N GLN A 592 24.16 31.56 -22.69
CA GLN A 592 23.76 32.14 -21.40
C GLN A 592 24.92 32.12 -20.39
N TYR A 593 25.75 31.08 -20.38
CA TYR A 593 26.96 31.03 -19.55
C TYR A 593 27.95 32.15 -19.89
N LYS A 594 28.21 32.37 -21.17
CA LYS A 594 29.05 33.48 -21.63
C LYS A 594 28.48 34.84 -21.22
N ARG A 595 27.14 35.02 -21.35
CA ARG A 595 26.46 36.25 -20.93
C ARG A 595 26.61 36.46 -19.41
N ALA A 596 26.46 35.43 -18.58
CA ALA A 596 26.69 35.51 -17.14
C ALA A 596 28.15 35.90 -16.82
N CYS A 597 29.12 35.30 -17.51
CA CYS A 597 30.53 35.67 -17.37
C CYS A 597 30.78 37.14 -17.72
N ASP A 598 30.21 37.66 -18.80
CA ASP A 598 30.39 39.03 -19.22
C ASP A 598 29.79 40.05 -18.26
N ILE A 599 28.61 39.73 -17.68
CA ILE A 599 27.96 40.53 -16.63
C ILE A 599 28.86 40.57 -15.37
N LEU A 600 29.37 39.43 -14.92
CA LEU A 600 30.22 39.35 -13.74
C LEU A 600 31.59 40.00 -13.94
N LYS A 601 32.23 39.89 -15.10
CA LYS A 601 33.48 40.56 -15.41
C LYS A 601 33.33 42.08 -15.30
N LYS A 602 32.24 42.67 -15.85
CA LYS A 602 31.94 44.10 -15.75
C LYS A 602 31.68 44.56 -14.31
N ASN A 603 31.24 43.69 -13.45
CA ASN A 603 30.85 43.99 -12.05
C ASN A 603 31.72 43.26 -11.02
N LYS A 604 32.98 42.94 -11.36
CA LYS A 604 33.88 42.12 -10.54
C LYS A 604 34.12 42.69 -9.13
N SER A 605 34.22 44.02 -8.99
CA SER A 605 34.37 44.68 -7.68
C SER A 605 33.16 44.48 -6.80
N LYS A 606 31.94 44.65 -7.34
CA LYS A 606 30.67 44.48 -6.63
C LYS A 606 30.47 43.03 -6.24
N LEU A 607 30.78 42.06 -7.11
CA LEU A 607 30.79 40.63 -6.82
C LEU A 607 31.68 40.32 -5.61
N SER A 608 32.91 40.84 -5.59
CA SER A 608 33.85 40.61 -4.49
C SER A 608 33.40 41.21 -3.17
N GLU A 609 32.80 42.40 -3.21
CA GLU A 609 32.23 43.05 -2.03
C GLU A 609 31.04 42.25 -1.48
N LEU A 610 30.14 41.77 -2.35
CA LEU A 610 28.99 40.96 -1.98
C LEU A 610 29.42 39.63 -1.35
N ALA A 611 30.42 38.95 -1.94
CA ALA A 611 30.95 37.70 -1.39
C ALA A 611 31.59 37.90 0.00
N LYS A 612 32.39 39.00 0.18
CA LYS A 612 32.94 39.35 1.48
C LYS A 612 31.82 39.59 2.52
N ARG A 613 30.77 40.30 2.13
CA ARG A 613 29.63 40.58 3.01
C ARG A 613 28.91 39.31 3.41
N LEU A 614 28.77 38.34 2.49
CA LEU A 614 28.23 37.01 2.78
C LEU A 614 29.14 36.23 3.75
N LEU A 615 30.44 36.31 3.64
CA LEU A 615 31.37 35.66 4.58
C LEU A 615 31.27 36.24 6.00
N GLU A 616 30.98 37.55 6.12
CA GLU A 616 30.83 38.24 7.42
C GLU A 616 29.48 37.95 8.07
N LYS A 617 28.38 38.08 7.31
CA LYS A 617 27.03 38.03 7.83
C LYS A 617 26.35 36.66 7.66
N GLU A 618 26.87 35.79 6.83
CA GLU A 618 26.30 34.48 6.41
C GLU A 618 24.94 34.57 5.71
N VAL A 619 24.14 35.59 6.03
CA VAL A 619 22.84 35.90 5.41
C VAL A 619 22.79 37.38 5.11
N ILE A 620 22.46 37.76 3.88
CA ILE A 620 22.21 39.13 3.45
C ILE A 620 20.83 39.28 2.86
N PHE A 621 20.22 40.45 3.04
CA PHE A 621 18.89 40.78 2.59
C PHE A 621 18.91 41.85 1.49
N LYS A 622 17.72 42.15 0.91
CA LYS A 622 17.55 43.12 -0.17
C LYS A 622 18.22 44.46 0.12
N GLU A 623 18.20 44.93 1.35
CA GLU A 623 18.81 46.22 1.77
C GLU A 623 20.33 46.21 1.61
N ASP A 624 20.98 45.08 1.90
CA ASP A 624 22.43 44.96 1.68
C ASP A 624 22.76 44.87 0.17
N LEU A 625 21.90 44.21 -0.63
CA LEU A 625 22.04 44.13 -2.08
C LEU A 625 21.93 45.52 -2.72
N VAL A 626 20.97 46.34 -2.30
CA VAL A 626 20.81 47.72 -2.79
C VAL A 626 22.05 48.58 -2.46
N LYS A 627 22.64 48.41 -1.28
CA LYS A 627 23.84 49.17 -0.87
C LYS A 627 25.06 48.82 -1.74
N ILE A 628 25.24 47.56 -2.11
CA ILE A 628 26.42 47.07 -2.83
C ILE A 628 26.24 47.18 -4.35
N LEU A 629 25.09 46.71 -4.85
CA LEU A 629 24.82 46.63 -6.30
C LEU A 629 24.18 47.91 -6.85
N GLY A 630 23.62 48.76 -5.98
CA GLY A 630 22.77 49.89 -6.36
C GLY A 630 21.28 49.45 -6.46
N GLU A 631 20.40 50.41 -6.70
CA GLU A 631 19.00 50.08 -6.99
C GLU A 631 18.91 49.22 -8.25
N ARG A 632 17.95 48.28 -8.28
CA ARG A 632 17.75 47.44 -9.44
C ARG A 632 17.37 48.31 -10.63
N PRO A 633 18.06 48.19 -11.78
CA PRO A 633 17.88 49.11 -12.93
C PRO A 633 16.47 49.00 -13.55
N PHE A 634 15.75 47.92 -13.30
CA PHE A 634 14.47 47.63 -13.89
C PHE A 634 13.39 47.74 -12.78
N LYS A 635 12.81 48.95 -12.56
CA LYS A 635 11.63 49.14 -11.72
C LYS A 635 10.41 48.79 -12.56
N LYS A 636 9.61 47.80 -12.14
CA LYS A 636 8.21 47.74 -12.54
C LYS A 636 7.47 48.80 -11.73
N ASP A 637 6.74 49.67 -12.40
CA ASP A 637 5.86 50.63 -11.76
C ASP A 637 4.84 49.88 -10.88
N GLU A 638 4.97 49.99 -9.55
CA GLU A 638 4.00 49.50 -8.56
C GLU A 638 2.62 50.22 -8.69
N GLN A 639 2.47 51.10 -9.70
CA GLN A 639 1.27 51.91 -9.87
C GLN A 639 0.15 51.23 -10.68
N ASP A 640 0.39 50.10 -11.33
CA ASP A 640 -0.64 49.42 -12.13
C ASP A 640 -1.46 48.37 -11.34
N GLU A 641 -1.03 47.96 -10.14
CA GLU A 641 -1.81 47.02 -9.33
C GLU A 641 -2.95 47.67 -8.53
N ASN A 642 -3.00 49.02 -8.42
CA ASN A 642 -4.07 49.73 -7.71
C ASN A 642 -5.20 50.27 -8.64
N LYS A 643 -5.22 49.89 -9.92
CA LYS A 643 -6.23 50.34 -10.89
C LYS A 643 -7.04 49.22 -11.54
N LYS A 644 -7.10 48.03 -10.92
CA LYS A 644 -8.07 47.02 -11.33
C LYS A 644 -8.91 46.56 -10.17
#